data_3f2981318a2442e189b710e874aec8a4
#
_entry.id   3f2981318a2442e189b710e874aec8a4
#
_cell.length_a   1.000
_cell.length_b   1.000
_cell.length_c   1.000
_cell.angle_alpha   90.00
_cell.angle_beta   90.00
_cell.angle_gamma   90.00
#
_symmetry.space_group_name_H-M   'P 1'
#
loop_
_entity.id
_entity.type
_entity.pdbx_description
1 polymer ?
#
loop_
_entity_poly.entity_id
_entity_poly.type
_entity_poly.pdbx_seq_one_letter_code
_entity_poly.pdbx_strand_id
1 'polypeptide(L)'
;MTDKPAPRKRAAAKKTAPAAKVAATTTKPPAEVAEPRVITSQELAHVVGGVHHDPHSILGAHPDDGKITVRALRPGAEKVALAIGDERHEMSHLFEGIWVATLERSDIPDYRVLVDYGDGFEHRQDDPYRYLPTLGEMDLHLIGEGRHEELWKVLGAHVRTYDSPSAPIIGTSFAVWAPSARGVRVSGDFNGWNSTAFPMRGLGSSGVWELFVPGVGNGAKYKYDVLGADGIWRDKADPMAQHTEHPPATASVVYTSDYEWTDSEWCEKRSKTDWLRAPVSTYEVHLGSWRQGLSYKELAEQLVEYVVDGGFTHVELLPVMEHPFGGSWGYQVTSYYAPTSRFGSPDEFRYLVDKLHHAGIGVIVDWVPAHFPKDEFALARFDGTALYEHADPRRGEQPDWGTYVFNFGRREVRNFLVANACYWLEEFHVDGLRVDAVASMLYLDYSRKEGEWVPNEFGGRENLDAIEFLKEMNATAYKRVPGVITIAEESTAWPSVSRPTYLGGLGFGFKWNMGWMHDTLEYMSKPPVYRQWHHHQMTFSLVYAFTENFVLPLSHDEVVHGKGSLLGKMPGDRWQQLANLRSLFAFMWAHPGKQLLFMGSEFGQESEWSEARSLDWWLLDLPDHHGVWQLVRDLNHVYKAHPALWTQDVDGEGFHWIDANDAEGNVLSFLRWGDDGSCVAVVCNFSGVPHEGYRLGLPFEGEWREIVNTDADVYAGSGVGNMGVVRATEDAWHGQPASATLVLPPSGVLWLEGPSNVTSPG
;
A
#
# COMPACT_ATOMS: atom_id res chain seq x y z
N MET A 1 2.30 -49.58 -40.44
CA MET A 1 1.55 -50.71 -39.85
C MET A 1 1.42 -50.40 -38.39
N THR A 2 0.35 -50.07 -37.86
CA THR A 2 -1.10 -50.20 -37.80
C THR A 2 -1.52 -49.38 -36.58
N ASP A 3 -2.51 -48.72 -36.39
CA ASP A 3 -3.80 -48.40 -36.88
C ASP A 3 -4.44 -47.43 -35.91
N LYS A 4 -4.95 -46.29 -36.34
CA LYS A 4 -5.77 -45.39 -35.55
C LYS A 4 -7.24 -45.79 -35.71
N PRO A 5 -8.08 -45.79 -34.69
CA PRO A 5 -9.52 -45.71 -34.86
C PRO A 5 -10.06 -44.28 -34.77
N ALA A 6 -11.02 -43.97 -35.64
CA ALA A 6 -11.70 -42.71 -35.84
C ALA A 6 -12.79 -42.41 -34.77
N PRO A 7 -13.28 -41.16 -34.64
CA PRO A 7 -14.19 -40.74 -33.58
C PRO A 7 -15.66 -41.08 -33.92
N ARG A 8 -16.39 -41.59 -32.93
CA ARG A 8 -17.85 -41.85 -32.99
C ARG A 8 -18.66 -40.55 -32.85
N LYS A 9 -19.57 -40.32 -33.79
CA LYS A 9 -20.62 -39.29 -33.75
C LYS A 9 -21.59 -39.53 -32.61
N ARG A 10 -21.88 -38.50 -31.83
CA ARG A 10 -23.00 -38.47 -30.85
C ARG A 10 -24.29 -38.08 -31.57
N ALA A 11 -25.34 -38.89 -31.36
CA ALA A 11 -26.69 -38.66 -31.85
C ALA A 11 -27.43 -37.65 -30.95
N ALA A 12 -28.28 -36.83 -31.57
CA ALA A 12 -29.13 -35.83 -30.92
C ALA A 12 -30.26 -36.50 -30.13
N ALA A 13 -30.46 -36.08 -28.86
CA ALA A 13 -31.57 -36.47 -28.03
C ALA A 13 -32.72 -35.46 -28.11
N LYS A 14 -33.92 -35.97 -28.37
CA LYS A 14 -35.18 -35.22 -28.46
C LYS A 14 -35.59 -34.71 -27.07
N LYS A 15 -36.04 -33.42 -27.04
CA LYS A 15 -36.74 -32.83 -25.90
C LYS A 15 -38.13 -33.50 -25.71
N THR A 16 -38.37 -34.03 -24.53
CA THR A 16 -39.71 -34.36 -24.00
C THR A 16 -40.06 -33.39 -22.89
N ALA A 17 -41.30 -32.91 -22.88
CA ALA A 17 -41.86 -31.95 -21.91
C ALA A 17 -42.02 -32.61 -20.53
N PRO A 18 -41.96 -31.81 -19.42
CA PRO A 18 -42.06 -32.36 -18.07
C PRO A 18 -43.53 -32.65 -17.65
N ALA A 19 -43.74 -33.83 -17.13
CA ALA A 19 -44.98 -34.20 -16.45
C ALA A 19 -45.12 -33.52 -15.08
N ALA A 20 -46.35 -33.09 -14.76
CA ALA A 20 -46.69 -32.45 -13.51
C ALA A 20 -46.40 -33.39 -12.33
N LYS A 21 -45.61 -32.92 -11.35
CA LYS A 21 -45.44 -33.58 -10.06
C LYS A 21 -46.55 -33.13 -9.11
N VAL A 22 -47.33 -34.10 -8.63
CA VAL A 22 -48.28 -33.96 -7.52
C VAL A 22 -47.47 -33.63 -6.27
N ALA A 23 -47.80 -32.53 -5.61
CA ALA A 23 -47.18 -32.12 -4.34
C ALA A 23 -47.67 -33.08 -3.22
N ALA A 24 -46.73 -33.83 -2.66
CA ALA A 24 -46.93 -34.49 -1.39
C ALA A 24 -46.81 -33.46 -0.26
N THR A 25 -47.88 -33.15 0.40
CA THR A 25 -47.94 -32.39 1.65
C THR A 25 -47.27 -33.21 2.76
N THR A 26 -46.00 -32.92 3.02
CA THR A 26 -45.36 -33.33 4.28
C THR A 26 -45.82 -32.39 5.37
N THR A 27 -46.69 -32.85 6.24
CA THR A 27 -46.98 -32.17 7.50
C THR A 27 -45.72 -32.13 8.35
N LYS A 28 -45.20 -30.91 8.55
CA LYS A 28 -44.14 -30.63 9.52
C LYS A 28 -44.66 -31.06 10.92
N PRO A 29 -43.88 -31.79 11.72
CA PRO A 29 -44.30 -32.08 13.10
C PRO A 29 -44.50 -30.75 13.85
N PRO A 30 -45.45 -30.67 14.79
CA PRO A 30 -45.65 -29.46 15.58
C PRO A 30 -44.34 -29.11 16.28
N ALA A 31 -43.94 -27.84 16.20
CA ALA A 31 -42.79 -27.33 16.91
C ALA A 31 -42.95 -27.68 18.40
N GLU A 32 -41.98 -28.38 18.97
CA GLU A 32 -41.88 -28.56 20.42
C GLU A 32 -41.94 -27.16 21.03
N VAL A 33 -42.91 -26.93 21.91
CA VAL A 33 -43.02 -25.71 22.70
C VAL A 33 -41.81 -25.73 23.61
N ALA A 34 -40.78 -24.94 23.29
CA ALA A 34 -39.62 -24.81 24.14
C ALA A 34 -40.07 -24.29 25.50
N GLU A 35 -39.69 -24.97 26.57
CA GLU A 35 -39.94 -24.49 27.93
C GLU A 35 -39.38 -23.06 28.09
N PRO A 36 -40.08 -22.17 28.82
CA PRO A 36 -39.63 -20.79 28.99
C PRO A 36 -38.21 -20.79 29.58
N ARG A 37 -37.27 -20.13 28.87
CA ARG A 37 -35.85 -20.04 29.27
C ARG A 37 -35.75 -19.28 30.60
N VAL A 38 -35.42 -19.99 31.69
CA VAL A 38 -35.12 -19.34 32.97
C VAL A 38 -33.74 -18.72 32.93
N ILE A 39 -33.68 -17.38 32.98
CA ILE A 39 -32.42 -16.63 33.03
C ILE A 39 -31.89 -16.68 34.48
N THR A 40 -30.64 -17.11 34.61
CA THR A 40 -29.98 -17.23 35.92
C THR A 40 -29.33 -15.93 36.35
N SER A 41 -29.14 -15.73 37.65
CA SER A 41 -28.36 -14.57 38.18
C SER A 41 -26.91 -14.54 37.67
N GLN A 42 -26.32 -15.70 37.34
CA GLN A 42 -24.99 -15.80 36.77
C GLN A 42 -24.96 -15.25 35.34
N GLU A 43 -25.95 -15.56 34.51
CA GLU A 43 -26.04 -14.99 33.16
C GLU A 43 -26.20 -13.47 33.20
N LEU A 44 -27.04 -12.97 34.12
CA LEU A 44 -27.18 -11.50 34.32
C LEU A 44 -25.87 -10.87 34.74
N ALA A 45 -25.13 -11.48 35.68
CA ALA A 45 -23.81 -11.02 36.09
C ALA A 45 -22.79 -11.04 34.95
N HIS A 46 -22.85 -12.05 34.06
CA HIS A 46 -21.99 -12.11 32.87
C HIS A 46 -22.33 -11.00 31.87
N VAL A 47 -23.59 -10.63 31.70
CA VAL A 47 -24.00 -9.50 30.83
C VAL A 47 -23.47 -8.19 31.40
N VAL A 48 -23.70 -7.92 32.67
CA VAL A 48 -23.19 -6.70 33.35
C VAL A 48 -21.66 -6.63 33.30
N GLY A 49 -21.01 -7.78 33.55
CA GLY A 49 -19.54 -7.90 33.45
C GLY A 49 -18.99 -7.76 32.03
N GLY A 50 -19.85 -7.81 30.98
CA GLY A 50 -19.43 -7.76 29.57
C GLY A 50 -18.73 -9.03 29.11
N VAL A 51 -18.96 -10.15 29.77
CA VAL A 51 -18.38 -11.48 29.46
C VAL A 51 -19.41 -12.50 28.95
N HIS A 52 -20.63 -12.06 28.73
CA HIS A 52 -21.64 -12.90 28.10
C HIS A 52 -21.42 -12.94 26.59
N HIS A 53 -21.27 -14.15 26.03
CA HIS A 53 -20.93 -14.29 24.61
C HIS A 53 -22.04 -13.76 23.67
N ASP A 54 -23.32 -13.93 24.10
CA ASP A 54 -24.47 -13.41 23.33
C ASP A 54 -25.41 -12.61 24.26
N PRO A 55 -25.10 -11.31 24.52
CA PRO A 55 -25.97 -10.46 25.35
C PRO A 55 -27.35 -10.23 24.72
N HIS A 56 -27.50 -10.34 23.40
CA HIS A 56 -28.80 -10.23 22.72
C HIS A 56 -29.77 -11.38 23.07
N SER A 57 -29.27 -12.52 23.55
CA SER A 57 -30.15 -13.61 24.05
C SER A 57 -30.82 -13.28 25.38
N ILE A 58 -30.40 -12.22 26.04
CA ILE A 58 -30.93 -11.76 27.34
C ILE A 58 -31.54 -10.38 27.24
N LEU A 59 -30.78 -9.41 26.67
CA LEU A 59 -31.19 -8.03 26.46
C LEU A 59 -32.05 -7.90 25.21
N GLY A 60 -32.83 -6.81 25.13
CA GLY A 60 -33.77 -6.58 24.04
C GLY A 60 -35.16 -7.17 24.33
N ALA A 61 -35.96 -7.39 23.31
CA ALA A 61 -37.33 -7.83 23.38
C ALA A 61 -37.45 -9.33 23.05
N HIS A 62 -37.99 -10.11 23.96
CA HIS A 62 -38.12 -11.56 23.84
C HIS A 62 -39.59 -11.98 23.96
N PRO A 63 -40.18 -12.62 22.92
CA PRO A 63 -41.50 -13.24 22.99
C PRO A 63 -41.51 -14.45 23.95
N ASP A 64 -42.51 -14.54 24.79
CA ASP A 64 -42.74 -15.66 25.68
C ASP A 64 -44.25 -15.81 25.97
N ASP A 65 -44.86 -16.92 25.55
CA ASP A 65 -46.25 -17.32 25.76
C ASP A 65 -47.28 -16.15 25.60
N GLY A 66 -47.24 -15.48 24.45
CA GLY A 66 -48.16 -14.39 24.12
C GLY A 66 -47.82 -13.03 24.78
N LYS A 67 -46.73 -12.95 25.48
CA LYS A 67 -46.17 -11.73 26.09
C LYS A 67 -44.84 -11.38 25.50
N ILE A 68 -44.44 -10.14 25.66
CA ILE A 68 -43.07 -9.68 25.29
C ILE A 68 -42.36 -9.21 26.56
N THR A 69 -41.23 -9.82 26.88
CA THR A 69 -40.38 -9.37 27.96
C THR A 69 -39.23 -8.54 27.37
N VAL A 70 -39.11 -7.28 27.75
CA VAL A 70 -38.05 -6.39 27.35
C VAL A 70 -37.06 -6.20 28.50
N ARG A 71 -35.76 -6.43 28.25
CA ARG A 71 -34.68 -6.17 29.20
C ARG A 71 -33.71 -5.17 28.64
N ALA A 72 -33.42 -4.11 29.40
CA ALA A 72 -32.49 -3.04 29.02
C ALA A 72 -31.35 -2.92 30.03
N LEU A 73 -30.12 -2.87 29.58
CA LEU A 73 -28.95 -2.62 30.43
C LEU A 73 -28.68 -1.10 30.47
N ARG A 74 -28.95 -0.49 31.65
CA ARG A 74 -28.76 0.95 31.89
C ARG A 74 -28.10 1.14 33.27
N PRO A 75 -26.75 0.96 33.33
CA PRO A 75 -26.02 1.16 34.57
C PRO A 75 -26.16 2.59 35.10
N GLY A 76 -26.38 2.75 36.40
CA GLY A 76 -26.52 4.06 37.04
C GLY A 76 -27.89 4.77 36.86
N ALA A 77 -28.83 4.17 36.13
CA ALA A 77 -30.16 4.74 35.99
C ALA A 77 -30.94 4.66 37.33
N GLU A 78 -31.67 5.72 37.68
CA GLU A 78 -32.57 5.77 38.80
C GLU A 78 -33.98 5.27 38.44
N LYS A 79 -34.41 5.54 37.18
CA LYS A 79 -35.68 5.06 36.62
C LYS A 79 -35.53 4.73 35.15
N VAL A 80 -36.22 3.68 34.71
CA VAL A 80 -36.26 3.32 33.29
C VAL A 80 -37.71 2.98 32.92
N ALA A 81 -38.15 3.42 31.74
CA ALA A 81 -39.43 3.08 31.17
C ALA A 81 -39.31 2.76 29.67
N LEU A 82 -40.30 2.12 29.10
CA LEU A 82 -40.46 1.94 27.65
C LEU A 82 -41.48 2.96 27.10
N ALA A 83 -41.14 3.58 25.99
CA ALA A 83 -42.08 4.37 25.16
C ALA A 83 -42.46 3.54 23.93
N ILE A 84 -43.76 3.31 23.71
CA ILE A 84 -44.31 2.60 22.55
C ILE A 84 -45.40 3.51 21.95
N GLY A 85 -45.07 4.23 20.90
CA GLY A 85 -45.89 5.34 20.44
C GLY A 85 -46.08 6.36 21.57
N ASP A 86 -47.33 6.60 21.97
CA ASP A 86 -47.69 7.49 23.09
C ASP A 86 -47.83 6.75 24.43
N GLU A 87 -47.68 5.42 24.45
CA GLU A 87 -47.80 4.62 25.67
C GLU A 87 -46.45 4.61 26.42
N ARG A 88 -46.54 4.66 27.78
CA ARG A 88 -45.40 4.56 28.67
C ARG A 88 -45.56 3.35 29.57
N HIS A 89 -44.54 2.50 29.64
CA HIS A 89 -44.50 1.32 30.49
C HIS A 89 -43.28 1.39 31.41
N GLU A 90 -43.52 1.51 32.73
CA GLU A 90 -42.41 1.53 33.71
C GLU A 90 -41.69 0.18 33.75
N MET A 91 -40.36 0.21 33.85
CA MET A 91 -39.54 -0.96 34.02
C MET A 91 -39.14 -1.16 35.48
N SER A 92 -39.08 -2.40 35.92
CA SER A 92 -38.57 -2.74 37.25
C SER A 92 -37.09 -3.03 37.21
N HIS A 93 -36.34 -2.60 38.21
CA HIS A 93 -34.92 -2.98 38.38
C HIS A 93 -34.82 -4.49 38.67
N LEU A 94 -34.11 -5.22 37.83
CA LEU A 94 -33.96 -6.69 37.92
C LEU A 94 -32.63 -7.08 38.57
N PHE A 95 -31.51 -6.51 38.10
CA PHE A 95 -30.16 -6.88 38.55
C PHE A 95 -29.16 -5.82 38.11
N GLU A 96 -28.33 -5.27 38.96
CA GLU A 96 -27.14 -4.39 38.69
C GLU A 96 -27.19 -3.56 37.38
N GLY A 97 -28.24 -2.71 37.22
CA GLY A 97 -28.45 -1.88 36.04
C GLY A 97 -29.20 -2.55 34.89
N ILE A 98 -29.63 -3.80 35.05
CA ILE A 98 -30.60 -4.45 34.13
C ILE A 98 -32.00 -4.16 34.61
N TRP A 99 -32.82 -3.63 33.71
CA TRP A 99 -34.22 -3.29 33.92
C TRP A 99 -35.12 -4.15 33.06
N VAL A 100 -36.33 -4.49 33.55
CA VAL A 100 -37.26 -5.40 32.86
C VAL A 100 -38.69 -4.88 32.88
N ALA A 101 -39.39 -5.03 31.76
CA ALA A 101 -40.83 -4.88 31.64
C ALA A 101 -41.42 -6.05 30.86
N THR A 102 -42.65 -6.49 31.25
CA THR A 102 -43.39 -7.51 30.49
C THR A 102 -44.65 -6.84 29.93
N LEU A 103 -44.87 -7.01 28.64
CA LEU A 103 -45.97 -6.42 27.87
C LEU A 103 -46.94 -7.52 27.47
N GLU A 104 -48.27 -7.30 27.67
CA GLU A 104 -49.34 -8.21 27.27
C GLU A 104 -49.64 -8.08 25.78
N ARG A 105 -48.69 -8.54 24.94
CA ARG A 105 -48.78 -8.51 23.47
C ARG A 105 -47.93 -9.59 22.84
N SER A 106 -48.28 -10.04 21.65
CA SER A 106 -47.63 -11.14 20.93
C SER A 106 -46.58 -10.70 19.92
N ASP A 107 -46.61 -9.41 19.52
CA ASP A 107 -45.68 -8.82 18.54
C ASP A 107 -44.68 -7.93 19.24
N ILE A 108 -43.42 -7.95 18.77
CA ILE A 108 -42.36 -7.03 19.23
C ILE A 108 -42.70 -5.61 18.76
N PRO A 109 -42.96 -4.66 19.69
CA PRO A 109 -43.27 -3.28 19.32
C PRO A 109 -42.05 -2.48 18.85
N ASP A 110 -42.29 -1.40 18.14
CA ASP A 110 -41.30 -0.34 17.96
C ASP A 110 -41.24 0.48 19.26
N TYR A 111 -40.26 0.21 20.12
CA TYR A 111 -40.11 0.87 21.42
C TYR A 111 -38.84 1.68 21.51
N ARG A 112 -38.82 2.63 22.46
CA ARG A 112 -37.63 3.35 22.90
C ARG A 112 -37.48 3.19 24.41
N VAL A 113 -36.26 3.29 24.90
CA VAL A 113 -35.96 3.26 26.34
C VAL A 113 -35.86 4.70 26.84
N LEU A 114 -36.65 5.02 27.86
CA LEU A 114 -36.62 6.30 28.59
C LEU A 114 -35.80 6.10 29.85
N VAL A 115 -34.76 6.88 30.06
CA VAL A 115 -33.81 6.71 31.17
C VAL A 115 -33.69 8.01 31.95
N ASP A 116 -33.88 7.94 33.26
CA ASP A 116 -33.61 9.00 34.22
C ASP A 116 -32.38 8.64 35.04
N TYR A 117 -31.32 9.42 34.94
CA TYR A 117 -30.08 9.24 35.69
C TYR A 117 -30.00 10.14 36.95
N GLY A 118 -31.10 10.77 37.35
CA GLY A 118 -31.14 11.70 38.47
C GLY A 118 -30.63 13.10 38.14
N ASP A 119 -30.40 13.42 36.89
CA ASP A 119 -29.95 14.71 36.37
C ASP A 119 -31.09 15.69 36.07
N GLY A 120 -32.34 15.26 36.31
CA GLY A 120 -33.55 16.03 36.06
C GLY A 120 -34.03 15.97 34.58
N PHE A 121 -33.41 15.18 33.75
CA PHE A 121 -33.82 14.95 32.36
C PHE A 121 -34.18 13.49 32.11
N GLU A 122 -35.13 13.24 31.22
CA GLU A 122 -35.45 11.91 30.74
C GLU A 122 -34.83 11.71 29.35
N HIS A 123 -33.84 10.86 29.27
CA HIS A 123 -33.13 10.54 28.05
C HIS A 123 -33.86 9.47 27.24
N ARG A 124 -34.32 9.83 26.02
CA ARG A 124 -34.95 8.88 25.12
C ARG A 124 -33.90 8.24 24.22
N GLN A 125 -33.68 6.94 24.34
CA GLN A 125 -32.66 6.18 23.64
C GLN A 125 -33.29 5.03 22.86
N ASP A 126 -32.71 4.66 21.72
CA ASP A 126 -33.02 3.39 21.09
C ASP A 126 -32.27 2.24 21.81
N ASP A 127 -32.67 0.99 21.58
CA ASP A 127 -32.06 -0.15 22.22
C ASP A 127 -31.18 -0.93 21.23
N PRO A 128 -29.85 -0.96 21.41
CA PRO A 128 -28.93 -1.71 20.53
C PRO A 128 -29.27 -3.19 20.40
N TYR A 129 -29.87 -3.78 21.44
CA TYR A 129 -30.11 -5.22 21.54
C TYR A 129 -31.36 -5.73 20.82
N ARG A 130 -32.06 -4.85 20.12
CA ARG A 130 -33.27 -5.23 19.32
C ARG A 130 -32.93 -5.61 17.87
N TYR A 131 -31.67 -5.47 17.43
CA TYR A 131 -31.26 -5.65 16.04
C TYR A 131 -30.60 -7.01 15.80
N LEU A 132 -30.89 -7.59 14.62
CA LEU A 132 -30.24 -8.83 14.17
C LEU A 132 -28.76 -8.56 13.78
N PRO A 133 -27.94 -9.64 13.67
CA PRO A 133 -26.57 -9.49 13.17
C PRO A 133 -26.52 -8.84 11.79
N THR A 134 -25.51 -7.98 11.58
CA THR A 134 -25.28 -7.30 10.31
C THR A 134 -24.38 -8.09 9.36
N LEU A 135 -23.60 -9.05 9.88
CA LEU A 135 -22.80 -9.99 9.07
C LEU A 135 -23.62 -11.24 8.78
N GLY A 136 -23.58 -11.66 7.50
CA GLY A 136 -24.22 -12.90 7.02
C GLY A 136 -23.38 -14.15 7.29
N GLU A 137 -24.01 -15.34 7.18
CA GLU A 137 -23.31 -16.62 7.35
C GLU A 137 -22.15 -16.79 6.34
N MET A 138 -22.29 -16.25 5.13
CA MET A 138 -21.25 -16.32 4.10
C MET A 138 -20.03 -15.51 4.53
N ASP A 139 -20.22 -14.29 5.05
CA ASP A 139 -19.11 -13.45 5.51
C ASP A 139 -18.36 -14.13 6.65
N LEU A 140 -19.10 -14.65 7.64
CA LEU A 140 -18.51 -15.37 8.78
C LEU A 140 -17.75 -16.63 8.34
N HIS A 141 -18.26 -17.35 7.35
CA HIS A 141 -17.58 -18.50 6.76
C HIS A 141 -16.27 -18.10 6.08
N LEU A 142 -16.30 -17.07 5.22
CA LEU A 142 -15.11 -16.59 4.52
C LEU A 142 -14.05 -16.01 5.47
N ILE A 143 -14.49 -15.31 6.53
CA ILE A 143 -13.59 -14.82 7.59
C ILE A 143 -12.91 -16.01 8.29
N GLY A 144 -13.69 -17.01 8.69
CA GLY A 144 -13.16 -18.21 9.36
C GLY A 144 -12.22 -19.06 8.48
N GLU A 145 -12.36 -19.00 7.15
CA GLU A 145 -11.42 -19.62 6.22
C GLU A 145 -10.20 -18.74 5.90
N GLY A 146 -10.21 -17.45 6.29
CA GLY A 146 -9.18 -16.48 5.94
C GLY A 146 -9.16 -16.15 4.45
N ARG A 147 -10.33 -15.97 3.84
CA ARG A 147 -10.52 -15.80 2.38
C ARG A 147 -11.46 -14.66 2.00
N HIS A 148 -11.82 -13.79 2.93
CA HIS A 148 -12.69 -12.68 2.66
C HIS A 148 -11.91 -11.51 2.01
N GLU A 149 -11.90 -11.44 0.69
CA GLU A 149 -11.12 -10.43 -0.06
C GLU A 149 -11.60 -8.97 0.15
N GLU A 150 -12.79 -8.77 0.73
CA GLU A 150 -13.40 -7.45 0.99
C GLU A 150 -13.72 -7.24 2.48
N LEU A 151 -12.79 -7.60 3.36
CA LEU A 151 -12.94 -7.50 4.82
C LEU A 151 -13.42 -6.12 5.28
N TRP A 152 -12.94 -5.06 4.65
CA TRP A 152 -13.27 -3.66 4.99
C TRP A 152 -14.73 -3.28 4.76
N LYS A 153 -15.51 -4.11 4.09
CA LYS A 153 -16.96 -3.90 3.87
C LYS A 153 -17.82 -4.52 4.97
N VAL A 154 -17.27 -5.40 5.79
CA VAL A 154 -18.01 -6.17 6.78
C VAL A 154 -17.45 -6.06 8.20
N LEU A 155 -16.14 -5.93 8.38
CA LEU A 155 -15.51 -5.58 9.66
C LEU A 155 -15.26 -4.08 9.74
N GLY A 156 -15.14 -3.56 10.96
CA GLY A 156 -15.01 -2.13 11.21
C GLY A 156 -16.34 -1.49 11.62
N ALA A 157 -16.46 -0.17 11.37
CA ALA A 157 -17.63 0.62 11.69
C ALA A 157 -18.36 1.05 10.42
N HIS A 158 -19.60 0.62 10.24
CA HIS A 158 -20.40 0.91 9.05
C HIS A 158 -21.74 1.54 9.40
N VAL A 159 -22.03 2.72 8.84
CA VAL A 159 -23.33 3.35 8.96
C VAL A 159 -24.37 2.51 8.22
N ARG A 160 -25.47 2.20 8.92
CA ARG A 160 -26.58 1.36 8.42
C ARG A 160 -27.89 2.09 8.63
N THR A 161 -28.85 1.85 7.76
CA THR A 161 -30.21 2.33 7.88
C THR A 161 -31.18 1.15 7.94
N TYR A 162 -32.05 1.13 8.94
CA TYR A 162 -33.12 0.14 9.09
C TYR A 162 -34.47 0.82 8.90
N ASP A 163 -35.36 0.20 8.16
CA ASP A 163 -36.74 0.63 8.05
C ASP A 163 -37.46 0.44 9.39
N SER A 164 -38.23 1.44 9.79
CA SER A 164 -39.08 1.41 10.98
C SER A 164 -40.40 2.09 10.69
N PRO A 165 -41.53 1.63 11.32
CA PRO A 165 -42.86 2.22 11.11
C PRO A 165 -42.95 3.71 11.41
N SER A 166 -42.13 4.22 12.33
CA SER A 166 -42.15 5.63 12.75
C SER A 166 -41.22 6.51 11.91
N ALA A 167 -40.02 6.07 11.64
CA ALA A 167 -39.01 6.74 10.81
C ALA A 167 -37.79 5.81 10.60
N PRO A 168 -37.03 5.92 9.52
CA PRO A 168 -35.81 5.15 9.35
C PRO A 168 -34.86 5.33 10.54
N ILE A 169 -34.27 4.23 11.00
CA ILE A 169 -33.30 4.23 12.10
C ILE A 169 -31.91 4.15 11.50
N ILE A 170 -31.15 5.24 11.66
CA ILE A 170 -29.75 5.32 11.25
C ILE A 170 -28.90 5.00 12.47
N GLY A 171 -27.84 4.21 12.28
CA GLY A 171 -26.89 3.86 13.33
C GLY A 171 -25.63 3.25 12.71
N THR A 172 -24.71 2.84 13.55
CA THR A 172 -23.45 2.23 13.11
C THR A 172 -23.35 0.79 13.61
N SER A 173 -23.04 -0.14 12.71
CA SER A 173 -22.61 -1.49 13.08
C SER A 173 -21.11 -1.48 13.32
N PHE A 174 -20.71 -1.96 14.50
CA PHE A 174 -19.32 -2.15 14.92
C PHE A 174 -19.02 -3.64 14.89
N ALA A 175 -17.99 -4.06 14.15
CA ALA A 175 -17.61 -5.45 14.04
C ALA A 175 -16.09 -5.62 14.10
N VAL A 176 -15.58 -6.49 14.97
CA VAL A 176 -14.15 -6.70 15.17
C VAL A 176 -13.81 -8.19 15.34
N TRP A 177 -12.70 -8.62 14.75
CA TRP A 177 -12.19 -9.98 14.92
C TRP A 177 -11.25 -10.06 16.12
N ALA A 178 -11.67 -10.78 17.16
CA ALA A 178 -10.93 -10.99 18.41
C ALA A 178 -11.26 -12.39 18.98
N PRO A 179 -10.75 -13.47 18.37
CA PRO A 179 -11.19 -14.84 18.64
C PRO A 179 -10.85 -15.35 20.04
N SER A 180 -9.82 -14.80 20.70
CA SER A 180 -9.44 -15.20 22.05
C SER A 180 -9.98 -14.24 23.12
N ALA A 181 -10.71 -13.19 22.73
CA ALA A 181 -11.33 -12.27 23.67
C ALA A 181 -12.42 -12.99 24.48
N ARG A 182 -12.49 -12.68 25.78
CA ARG A 182 -13.53 -13.15 26.69
C ARG A 182 -14.76 -12.25 26.72
N GLY A 183 -14.63 -11.03 26.18
CA GLY A 183 -15.67 -10.04 26.03
C GLY A 183 -15.17 -8.84 25.25
N VAL A 184 -16.05 -8.20 24.50
CA VAL A 184 -15.77 -6.95 23.79
C VAL A 184 -16.92 -5.98 24.04
N ARG A 185 -16.57 -4.71 24.21
CA ARG A 185 -17.50 -3.58 24.32
C ARG A 185 -17.08 -2.49 23.36
N VAL A 186 -18.02 -1.63 22.96
CA VAL A 186 -17.70 -0.44 22.19
C VAL A 186 -17.87 0.80 23.05
N SER A 187 -16.86 1.67 23.06
CA SER A 187 -16.84 2.99 23.71
C SER A 187 -16.66 4.11 22.67
N GLY A 188 -17.17 5.28 22.95
CA GLY A 188 -17.06 6.43 22.08
C GLY A 188 -17.68 7.70 22.64
N ASP A 189 -17.64 8.77 21.87
CA ASP A 189 -18.27 10.05 22.24
C ASP A 189 -19.79 9.92 22.42
N PHE A 190 -20.43 9.00 21.70
CA PHE A 190 -21.87 8.72 21.77
C PHE A 190 -22.33 8.11 23.10
N ASN A 191 -21.42 7.58 23.91
CA ASN A 191 -21.72 7.02 25.23
C ASN A 191 -20.81 7.60 26.34
N GLY A 192 -20.19 8.76 26.09
CA GLY A 192 -19.29 9.43 27.03
C GLY A 192 -18.07 8.57 27.40
N TRP A 193 -17.62 7.71 26.50
CA TRP A 193 -16.50 6.78 26.68
C TRP A 193 -16.73 5.76 27.78
N ASN A 194 -18.01 5.47 28.09
CA ASN A 194 -18.40 4.43 29.03
C ASN A 194 -19.05 3.25 28.30
N SER A 195 -18.28 2.20 28.10
CA SER A 195 -18.68 1.01 27.35
C SER A 195 -19.59 0.04 28.14
N THR A 196 -19.82 0.26 29.43
CA THR A 196 -20.46 -0.73 30.32
C THR A 196 -21.89 -1.13 29.88
N ALA A 197 -22.60 -0.26 29.16
CA ALA A 197 -23.92 -0.53 28.62
C ALA A 197 -23.91 -1.12 27.21
N PHE A 198 -22.73 -1.34 26.60
CA PHE A 198 -22.58 -1.72 25.20
C PHE A 198 -21.75 -3.01 25.00
N PRO A 199 -22.00 -4.11 25.75
CA PRO A 199 -21.37 -5.38 25.44
C PRO A 199 -21.81 -5.91 24.07
N MET A 200 -20.81 -6.34 23.27
CA MET A 200 -21.00 -6.88 21.94
C MET A 200 -21.29 -8.38 21.99
N ARG A 201 -21.98 -8.91 20.99
CA ARG A 201 -22.19 -10.37 20.83
C ARG A 201 -21.09 -10.99 20.00
N GLY A 202 -20.65 -12.19 20.36
CA GLY A 202 -19.83 -13.06 19.54
C GLY A 202 -20.69 -13.78 18.51
N LEU A 203 -20.26 -13.77 17.24
CA LEU A 203 -20.99 -14.39 16.13
C LEU A 203 -20.55 -15.85 15.92
N GLY A 204 -21.13 -16.76 16.71
CA GLY A 204 -20.80 -18.17 16.67
C GLY A 204 -19.34 -18.47 17.01
N SER A 205 -18.69 -19.31 16.20
CA SER A 205 -17.27 -19.67 16.35
C SER A 205 -16.31 -18.87 15.46
N SER A 206 -16.79 -17.82 14.80
CA SER A 206 -16.01 -17.02 13.86
C SER A 206 -14.90 -16.17 14.51
N GLY A 207 -15.03 -15.90 15.82
CA GLY A 207 -14.18 -14.95 16.54
C GLY A 207 -14.53 -13.48 16.28
N VAL A 208 -15.60 -13.21 15.55
CA VAL A 208 -16.10 -11.85 15.30
C VAL A 208 -17.07 -11.44 16.41
N TRP A 209 -16.88 -10.24 16.92
CA TRP A 209 -17.78 -9.56 17.86
C TRP A 209 -18.47 -8.41 17.14
N GLU A 210 -19.78 -8.23 17.42
CA GLU A 210 -20.60 -7.25 16.70
C GLU A 210 -21.66 -6.60 17.61
N LEU A 211 -21.92 -5.31 17.34
CA LEU A 211 -23.06 -4.58 17.92
C LEU A 211 -23.50 -3.46 16.94
N PHE A 212 -24.79 -3.38 16.66
CA PHE A 212 -25.36 -2.20 16.01
C PHE A 212 -25.77 -1.17 17.07
N VAL A 213 -25.27 0.07 16.96
CA VAL A 213 -25.62 1.17 17.87
C VAL A 213 -26.44 2.22 17.13
N PRO A 214 -27.75 2.32 17.41
CA PRO A 214 -28.61 3.32 16.81
C PRO A 214 -28.21 4.76 17.19
N GLY A 215 -28.42 5.69 16.26
CA GLY A 215 -28.14 7.11 16.48
C GLY A 215 -26.66 7.52 16.34
N VAL A 216 -25.76 6.57 16.12
CA VAL A 216 -24.36 6.83 15.85
C VAL A 216 -24.15 6.94 14.35
N GLY A 217 -23.52 8.01 13.88
CA GLY A 217 -23.30 8.30 12.46
C GLY A 217 -21.88 8.67 12.12
N ASN A 218 -21.71 9.11 10.88
CA ASN A 218 -20.42 9.55 10.35
C ASN A 218 -19.77 10.62 11.25
N GLY A 219 -18.47 10.50 11.51
CA GLY A 219 -17.67 11.40 12.36
C GLY A 219 -17.64 11.01 13.84
N ALA A 220 -18.45 10.04 14.31
CA ALA A 220 -18.39 9.58 15.69
C ALA A 220 -17.06 8.89 15.99
N LYS A 221 -16.47 9.23 17.14
CA LYS A 221 -15.22 8.63 17.59
C LYS A 221 -15.49 7.43 18.46
N TYR A 222 -14.70 6.37 18.30
CA TYR A 222 -14.90 5.12 19.04
C TYR A 222 -13.60 4.33 19.24
N LYS A 223 -13.67 3.40 20.18
CA LYS A 223 -12.71 2.32 20.45
C LYS A 223 -13.43 1.04 20.87
N TYR A 224 -12.70 -0.05 20.88
CA TYR A 224 -13.12 -1.30 21.48
C TYR A 224 -12.44 -1.48 22.85
N ASP A 225 -13.23 -1.78 23.88
CA ASP A 225 -12.70 -2.32 25.13
C ASP A 225 -12.70 -3.85 25.00
N VAL A 226 -11.52 -4.44 24.93
CA VAL A 226 -11.31 -5.87 24.72
C VAL A 226 -10.85 -6.53 26.01
N LEU A 227 -11.62 -7.46 26.56
CA LEU A 227 -11.20 -8.34 27.65
C LEU A 227 -10.39 -9.49 27.06
N GLY A 228 -9.07 -9.42 27.20
CA GLY A 228 -8.19 -10.42 26.67
C GLY A 228 -8.30 -11.80 27.31
N ALA A 229 -7.72 -12.82 26.68
CA ALA A 229 -7.62 -14.17 27.21
C ALA A 229 -6.97 -14.22 28.61
N ASP A 230 -6.07 -13.26 28.88
CA ASP A 230 -5.39 -13.07 30.18
C ASP A 230 -6.26 -12.40 31.26
N GLY A 231 -7.49 -11.99 30.91
CA GLY A 231 -8.44 -11.39 31.85
C GLY A 231 -8.25 -9.89 32.09
N ILE A 232 -7.47 -9.20 31.25
CA ILE A 232 -7.22 -7.76 31.33
C ILE A 232 -8.03 -7.03 30.26
N TRP A 233 -8.78 -5.97 30.67
CA TRP A 233 -9.42 -5.05 29.74
C TRP A 233 -8.40 -4.13 29.10
N ARG A 234 -8.49 -3.94 27.79
CA ARG A 234 -7.62 -3.06 26.99
C ARG A 234 -8.45 -2.20 26.06
N ASP A 235 -8.05 -0.95 25.98
CA ASP A 235 -8.54 0.05 25.01
C ASP A 235 -7.88 -0.16 23.66
N LYS A 236 -8.63 -0.50 22.61
CA LYS A 236 -8.11 -0.82 21.29
C LYS A 236 -8.74 0.05 20.20
N ALA A 237 -7.89 0.65 19.35
CA ALA A 237 -8.35 1.19 18.09
C ALA A 237 -8.85 0.05 17.18
N ASP A 238 -9.75 0.37 16.27
CA ASP A 238 -10.27 -0.61 15.32
C ASP A 238 -9.22 -0.95 14.25
N PRO A 239 -8.82 -2.22 14.09
CA PRO A 239 -7.90 -2.63 13.04
C PRO A 239 -8.38 -2.34 11.61
N MET A 240 -9.70 -2.19 11.43
CA MET A 240 -10.34 -1.95 10.15
C MET A 240 -10.80 -0.50 9.97
N ALA A 241 -10.40 0.41 10.87
CA ALA A 241 -10.78 1.82 10.79
C ALA A 241 -10.34 2.44 9.46
N GLN A 242 -11.28 3.07 8.77
CA GLN A 242 -11.02 3.77 7.50
C GLN A 242 -10.68 5.26 7.71
N HIS A 243 -10.84 5.74 8.93
CA HIS A 243 -10.46 7.08 9.38
C HIS A 243 -10.10 7.04 10.87
N THR A 244 -9.16 7.90 11.28
CA THR A 244 -8.69 8.00 12.66
C THR A 244 -8.61 9.45 13.11
N GLU A 245 -8.51 9.66 14.41
CA GLU A 245 -8.10 10.97 14.91
C GLU A 245 -6.65 11.28 14.51
N HIS A 246 -6.35 12.58 14.49
CA HIS A 246 -4.97 13.06 14.34
C HIS A 246 -4.14 12.70 15.58
N PRO A 247 -2.97 12.06 15.42
CA PRO A 247 -2.06 11.81 16.55
C PRO A 247 -1.69 13.10 17.33
N PRO A 248 -1.55 13.03 18.66
CA PRO A 248 -1.39 11.81 19.48
C PRO A 248 -2.70 11.15 19.91
N ALA A 249 -3.87 11.65 19.53
CA ALA A 249 -5.13 10.96 19.75
C ALA A 249 -5.17 9.64 18.98
N THR A 250 -5.90 8.65 19.50
CA THR A 250 -5.81 7.26 19.04
C THR A 250 -7.17 6.60 18.76
N ALA A 251 -8.25 7.38 18.76
CA ALA A 251 -9.56 6.83 18.47
C ALA A 251 -9.76 6.63 16.97
N SER A 252 -10.50 5.59 16.64
CA SER A 252 -11.05 5.38 15.32
C SER A 252 -12.27 6.29 15.10
N VAL A 253 -12.54 6.64 13.86
CA VAL A 253 -13.65 7.53 13.49
C VAL A 253 -14.58 6.78 12.53
N VAL A 254 -15.87 6.77 12.82
CA VAL A 254 -16.89 6.24 11.90
C VAL A 254 -16.85 7.05 10.61
N TYR A 255 -16.64 6.39 9.49
CA TYR A 255 -16.44 7.07 8.22
C TYR A 255 -17.25 6.43 7.09
N THR A 256 -17.94 7.27 6.34
CA THR A 256 -18.59 6.92 5.09
C THR A 256 -18.13 7.93 4.06
N SER A 257 -17.57 7.46 2.95
CA SER A 257 -17.13 8.33 1.85
C SER A 257 -18.32 8.84 1.08
N ASP A 258 -18.30 10.13 0.77
CA ASP A 258 -19.19 10.80 -0.18
C ASP A 258 -18.46 11.18 -1.49
N TYR A 259 -17.22 10.66 -1.68
CA TYR A 259 -16.39 10.99 -2.82
C TYR A 259 -16.88 10.29 -4.10
N GLU A 260 -17.05 11.04 -5.15
CA GLU A 260 -17.38 10.53 -6.49
C GLU A 260 -16.13 10.60 -7.38
N TRP A 261 -15.58 9.44 -7.74
CA TRP A 261 -14.43 9.35 -8.62
C TRP A 261 -14.69 9.85 -10.03
N THR A 262 -13.72 10.57 -10.60
CA THR A 262 -13.82 11.12 -11.96
C THR A 262 -12.71 10.62 -12.90
N ASP A 263 -11.86 9.68 -12.47
CA ASP A 263 -10.67 9.15 -13.10
C ASP A 263 -10.87 7.93 -14.02
N SER A 264 -12.09 7.66 -14.45
CA SER A 264 -12.43 6.46 -15.24
C SER A 264 -11.59 6.28 -16.51
N GLU A 265 -11.22 7.38 -17.19
CA GLU A 265 -10.36 7.35 -18.38
C GLU A 265 -8.93 6.87 -18.04
N TRP A 266 -8.40 7.31 -16.90
CA TRP A 266 -7.11 6.85 -16.41
C TRP A 266 -7.14 5.36 -16.07
N CYS A 267 -8.13 4.90 -15.31
CA CYS A 267 -8.29 3.50 -14.94
C CYS A 267 -8.42 2.58 -16.18
N GLU A 268 -9.14 3.03 -17.21
CA GLU A 268 -9.22 2.31 -18.47
C GLU A 268 -7.87 2.26 -19.20
N LYS A 269 -7.14 3.36 -19.27
CA LYS A 269 -5.79 3.44 -19.84
C LYS A 269 -4.84 2.52 -19.08
N ARG A 270 -4.80 2.62 -17.73
CA ARG A 270 -3.98 1.78 -16.85
C ARG A 270 -4.20 0.29 -17.13
N SER A 271 -5.47 -0.14 -17.20
CA SER A 271 -5.81 -1.56 -17.41
C SER A 271 -5.31 -2.15 -18.73
N LYS A 272 -4.93 -1.31 -19.71
CA LYS A 272 -4.44 -1.70 -21.04
C LYS A 272 -2.94 -1.48 -21.21
N THR A 273 -2.29 -0.83 -20.25
CA THR A 273 -0.87 -0.48 -20.34
C THR A 273 0.00 -1.63 -19.86
N ASP A 274 0.99 -2.00 -20.69
CA ASP A 274 2.08 -2.87 -20.26
C ASP A 274 3.23 -2.02 -19.70
N TRP A 275 3.29 -1.93 -18.38
CA TRP A 275 4.28 -1.10 -17.71
C TRP A 275 5.73 -1.59 -17.87
N LEU A 276 5.94 -2.84 -18.26
CA LEU A 276 7.27 -3.34 -18.59
C LEU A 276 7.81 -2.66 -19.86
N ARG A 277 6.91 -2.33 -20.79
CA ARG A 277 7.20 -1.74 -22.11
C ARG A 277 6.72 -0.29 -22.24
N ALA A 278 6.43 0.38 -21.12
CA ALA A 278 6.03 1.78 -21.06
C ALA A 278 7.08 2.61 -20.29
N PRO A 279 7.17 3.92 -20.54
CA PRO A 279 8.05 4.76 -19.77
C PRO A 279 7.53 4.90 -18.33
N VAL A 280 8.40 4.63 -17.35
CA VAL A 280 8.12 4.81 -15.93
C VAL A 280 9.27 5.59 -15.31
N SER A 281 8.97 6.81 -14.88
CA SER A 281 9.86 7.68 -14.11
C SER A 281 9.08 8.15 -12.89
N THR A 282 9.52 7.75 -11.71
CA THR A 282 8.80 7.90 -10.45
C THR A 282 9.44 9.00 -9.60
N TYR A 283 8.61 9.89 -9.08
CA TYR A 283 8.98 10.88 -8.08
C TYR A 283 8.56 10.38 -6.69
N GLU A 284 9.53 9.97 -5.87
CA GLU A 284 9.28 9.50 -4.51
C GLU A 284 9.15 10.68 -3.57
N VAL A 285 8.07 10.73 -2.77
CA VAL A 285 7.75 11.91 -1.97
C VAL A 285 7.22 11.56 -0.58
N HIS A 286 7.76 12.23 0.44
CA HIS A 286 7.19 12.30 1.79
C HIS A 286 6.33 13.56 1.91
N LEU A 287 5.02 13.40 1.93
CA LEU A 287 4.04 14.50 1.86
C LEU A 287 4.26 15.55 2.96
N GLY A 288 4.60 15.11 4.18
CA GLY A 288 4.76 16.00 5.34
C GLY A 288 5.97 16.93 5.29
N SER A 289 6.99 16.61 4.48
CA SER A 289 8.22 17.40 4.38
C SER A 289 8.54 17.90 2.96
N TRP A 290 7.73 17.53 1.97
CA TRP A 290 7.83 18.14 0.64
C TRP A 290 7.61 19.66 0.74
N ARG A 291 6.50 20.05 1.35
CA ARG A 291 6.22 21.39 1.90
C ARG A 291 5.41 21.24 3.17
N GLN A 292 5.94 21.68 4.29
CA GLN A 292 5.25 21.53 5.58
C GLN A 292 3.94 22.33 5.64
N GLY A 293 2.94 21.77 6.34
CA GLY A 293 1.68 22.42 6.65
C GLY A 293 0.63 22.38 5.54
N LEU A 294 0.89 21.64 4.45
CA LEU A 294 -0.10 21.47 3.38
C LEU A 294 -1.09 20.35 3.70
N SER A 295 -2.36 20.60 3.40
CA SER A 295 -3.42 19.60 3.34
C SER A 295 -3.33 18.74 2.06
N TYR A 296 -4.05 17.60 2.01
CA TYR A 296 -4.16 16.79 0.78
C TYR A 296 -4.67 17.63 -0.42
N LYS A 297 -5.58 18.57 -0.20
CA LYS A 297 -6.07 19.46 -1.27
C LYS A 297 -5.00 20.42 -1.77
N GLU A 298 -4.25 21.03 -0.86
CA GLU A 298 -3.17 21.94 -1.25
C GLU A 298 -2.01 21.18 -1.91
N LEU A 299 -1.72 19.96 -1.45
CA LEU A 299 -0.78 19.04 -2.11
C LEU A 299 -1.28 18.69 -3.52
N ALA A 300 -2.57 18.40 -3.70
CA ALA A 300 -3.14 18.11 -5.00
C ALA A 300 -2.93 19.26 -6.02
N GLU A 301 -2.99 20.51 -5.59
CA GLU A 301 -2.75 21.64 -6.48
C GLU A 301 -1.25 21.84 -6.76
N GLN A 302 -0.41 21.81 -5.73
CA GLN A 302 1.02 22.17 -5.86
C GLN A 302 1.89 21.01 -6.35
N LEU A 303 1.70 19.79 -5.82
CA LEU A 303 2.50 18.62 -6.20
C LEU A 303 2.19 18.18 -7.64
N VAL A 304 0.90 18.22 -8.04
CA VAL A 304 0.52 17.84 -9.42
C VAL A 304 1.18 18.78 -10.44
N GLU A 305 1.12 20.09 -10.23
CA GLU A 305 1.78 21.07 -11.11
C GLU A 305 3.28 20.78 -11.20
N TYR A 306 3.93 20.53 -10.07
CA TYR A 306 5.37 20.29 -10.01
C TYR A 306 5.81 19.03 -10.74
N VAL A 307 5.13 17.89 -10.51
CA VAL A 307 5.51 16.60 -11.13
C VAL A 307 5.19 16.57 -12.63
N VAL A 308 4.15 17.26 -13.06
CA VAL A 308 3.82 17.43 -14.48
C VAL A 308 4.89 18.26 -15.19
N ASP A 309 5.29 19.41 -14.62
CA ASP A 309 6.38 20.23 -15.16
C ASP A 309 7.70 19.45 -15.18
N GLY A 310 7.99 18.70 -14.12
CA GLY A 310 9.16 17.80 -14.05
C GLY A 310 9.13 16.64 -15.02
N GLY A 311 8.00 16.37 -15.69
CA GLY A 311 7.86 15.33 -16.70
C GLY A 311 7.79 13.91 -16.14
N PHE A 312 7.62 13.71 -14.84
CA PHE A 312 7.46 12.40 -14.21
C PHE A 312 6.19 11.70 -14.69
N THR A 313 6.16 10.38 -14.59
CA THR A 313 5.00 9.56 -14.97
C THR A 313 4.22 9.04 -13.77
N HIS A 314 4.88 8.88 -12.64
CA HIS A 314 4.32 8.38 -11.40
C HIS A 314 4.82 9.19 -10.20
N VAL A 315 4.02 9.17 -9.14
CA VAL A 315 4.42 9.59 -7.79
C VAL A 315 4.41 8.36 -6.91
N GLU A 316 5.47 8.14 -6.12
CA GLU A 316 5.50 7.14 -5.05
C GLU A 316 5.44 7.86 -3.70
N LEU A 317 4.37 7.61 -2.96
CA LEU A 317 4.15 8.22 -1.66
C LEU A 317 4.79 7.34 -0.57
N LEU A 318 5.72 7.88 0.23
CA LEU A 318 6.13 7.23 1.47
C LEU A 318 4.88 6.87 2.29
N PRO A 319 4.96 5.91 3.24
CA PRO A 319 3.76 5.32 3.83
C PRO A 319 2.75 6.35 4.31
N VAL A 320 1.55 6.31 3.72
CA VAL A 320 0.44 7.22 4.03
C VAL A 320 -0.59 6.60 4.98
N MET A 321 -0.39 5.35 5.40
CA MET A 321 -1.21 4.73 6.42
C MET A 321 -1.00 5.44 7.77
N GLU A 322 -2.04 5.46 8.62
CA GLU A 322 -1.93 6.16 9.90
C GLU A 322 -0.91 5.53 10.83
N HIS A 323 -0.11 6.38 11.45
CA HIS A 323 0.99 6.02 12.34
C HIS A 323 1.13 7.04 13.47
N PRO A 324 1.54 6.64 14.70
CA PRO A 324 1.57 7.55 15.85
C PRO A 324 2.77 8.49 15.84
N PHE A 325 3.92 8.04 15.30
CA PHE A 325 5.19 8.72 15.39
C PHE A 325 5.66 9.24 14.02
N GLY A 326 5.64 10.56 13.83
CA GLY A 326 6.04 11.20 12.56
C GLY A 326 7.49 10.90 12.14
N GLY A 327 8.40 10.75 13.11
CA GLY A 327 9.80 10.39 12.85
C GLY A 327 10.02 8.96 12.35
N SER A 328 8.97 8.15 12.25
CA SER A 328 9.00 6.86 11.54
C SER A 328 8.76 6.98 10.05
N TRP A 329 8.46 8.20 9.54
CA TRP A 329 8.12 8.49 8.14
C TRP A 329 6.92 7.69 7.62
N GLY A 330 6.13 7.10 8.53
CA GLY A 330 5.00 6.22 8.23
C GLY A 330 5.31 4.72 8.27
N TYR A 331 6.56 4.30 8.50
CA TYR A 331 6.91 2.86 8.54
C TYR A 331 6.49 2.14 9.83
N GLN A 332 5.94 2.84 10.83
CA GLN A 332 5.36 2.23 12.04
C GLN A 332 3.82 2.34 12.03
N VAL A 333 3.19 1.61 11.14
CA VAL A 333 1.75 1.66 10.88
C VAL A 333 0.94 1.11 12.04
N THR A 334 -0.07 1.88 12.50
CA THR A 334 -1.04 1.45 13.51
C THR A 334 -2.44 1.24 12.96
N SER A 335 -2.80 1.90 11.85
CA SER A 335 -4.11 1.74 11.20
C SER A 335 -3.93 1.54 9.71
N TYR A 336 -3.97 0.28 9.29
CA TYR A 336 -3.66 -0.14 7.91
C TYR A 336 -4.68 0.30 6.87
N TYR A 337 -5.93 0.54 7.28
CA TYR A 337 -7.05 0.89 6.39
C TYR A 337 -7.38 2.39 6.38
N ALA A 338 -6.64 3.22 7.14
CA ALA A 338 -6.85 4.65 7.19
C ALA A 338 -5.67 5.41 6.59
N PRO A 339 -5.88 6.33 5.64
CA PRO A 339 -4.86 7.33 5.31
C PRO A 339 -4.64 8.24 6.52
N THR A 340 -3.40 8.69 6.70
CA THR A 340 -3.06 9.55 7.84
C THR A 340 -3.89 10.84 7.84
N SER A 341 -4.48 11.14 8.99
CA SER A 341 -5.29 12.34 9.21
C SER A 341 -4.47 13.62 9.35
N ARG A 342 -3.14 13.54 9.27
CA ARG A 342 -2.24 14.70 9.33
C ARG A 342 -2.49 15.72 8.22
N PHE A 343 -2.96 15.27 7.08
CA PHE A 343 -3.15 16.11 5.89
C PHE A 343 -4.63 16.31 5.53
N GLY A 344 -5.55 15.69 6.25
CA GLY A 344 -6.99 15.83 6.02
C GLY A 344 -7.76 14.52 6.09
N SER A 345 -8.95 14.51 5.51
CA SER A 345 -9.85 13.36 5.49
C SER A 345 -9.47 12.34 4.41
N PRO A 346 -10.00 11.10 4.50
CA PRO A 346 -9.83 10.10 3.44
C PRO A 346 -10.36 10.55 2.07
N ASP A 347 -11.42 11.35 2.00
CA ASP A 347 -11.92 11.90 0.73
C ASP A 347 -11.01 12.97 0.15
N GLU A 348 -10.27 13.70 0.99
CA GLU A 348 -9.26 14.64 0.51
C GLU A 348 -8.03 13.89 -0.05
N PHE A 349 -7.70 12.71 0.48
CA PHE A 349 -6.71 11.84 -0.14
C PHE A 349 -7.19 11.26 -1.49
N ARG A 350 -8.47 10.85 -1.59
CA ARG A 350 -9.08 10.48 -2.88
C ARG A 350 -8.98 11.62 -3.91
N TYR A 351 -9.24 12.85 -3.47
CA TYR A 351 -9.09 14.03 -4.33
C TYR A 351 -7.67 14.21 -4.84
N LEU A 352 -6.65 14.00 -4.01
CA LEU A 352 -5.24 14.06 -4.43
C LEU A 352 -4.94 13.01 -5.52
N VAL A 353 -5.37 11.78 -5.33
CA VAL A 353 -5.18 10.69 -6.29
C VAL A 353 -5.91 11.00 -7.61
N ASP A 354 -7.18 11.40 -7.54
CA ASP A 354 -8.01 11.74 -8.71
C ASP A 354 -7.37 12.89 -9.53
N LYS A 355 -6.83 13.90 -8.87
CA LYS A 355 -6.11 15.00 -9.51
C LYS A 355 -4.82 14.56 -10.22
N LEU A 356 -4.05 13.66 -9.62
CA LEU A 356 -2.87 13.07 -10.25
C LEU A 356 -3.27 12.29 -11.51
N HIS A 357 -4.32 11.48 -11.44
CA HIS A 357 -4.85 10.72 -12.58
C HIS A 357 -5.31 11.61 -13.73
N HIS A 358 -6.03 12.70 -13.43
CA HIS A 358 -6.41 13.69 -14.45
C HIS A 358 -5.22 14.36 -15.14
N ALA A 359 -4.11 14.49 -14.43
CA ALA A 359 -2.85 15.00 -14.99
C ALA A 359 -2.04 13.92 -15.74
N GLY A 360 -2.52 12.68 -15.78
CA GLY A 360 -1.84 11.56 -16.42
C GLY A 360 -0.69 10.97 -15.60
N ILE A 361 -0.71 11.17 -14.28
CA ILE A 361 0.30 10.71 -13.32
C ILE A 361 -0.25 9.55 -12.51
N GLY A 362 0.45 8.41 -12.50
CA GLY A 362 0.11 7.26 -11.66
C GLY A 362 0.54 7.46 -10.21
N VAL A 363 -0.13 6.78 -9.29
CA VAL A 363 0.13 6.86 -7.85
C VAL A 363 0.53 5.50 -7.31
N ILE A 364 1.71 5.41 -6.74
CA ILE A 364 2.23 4.25 -6.02
C ILE A 364 2.24 4.61 -4.53
N VAL A 365 1.83 3.68 -3.68
CA VAL A 365 1.89 3.85 -2.23
C VAL A 365 2.90 2.88 -1.65
N ASP A 366 3.75 3.37 -0.77
CA ASP A 366 4.65 2.54 0.02
C ASP A 366 3.84 1.81 1.11
N TRP A 367 3.84 0.49 1.05
CA TRP A 367 3.03 -0.41 1.87
C TRP A 367 3.91 -1.31 2.74
N VAL A 368 3.61 -1.33 4.05
CA VAL A 368 4.45 -1.94 5.08
C VAL A 368 3.80 -3.20 5.67
N PRO A 369 3.75 -4.34 4.97
CA PRO A 369 3.13 -5.56 5.48
C PRO A 369 4.06 -6.43 6.32
N ALA A 370 5.33 -6.06 6.48
CA ALA A 370 6.33 -6.88 7.17
C ALA A 370 6.16 -6.86 8.68
N HIS A 371 5.85 -5.70 9.25
CA HIS A 371 5.89 -5.47 10.68
C HIS A 371 4.94 -4.33 11.11
N PHE A 372 4.73 -4.21 12.43
CA PHE A 372 3.96 -3.14 13.04
C PHE A 372 4.49 -2.79 14.43
N PRO A 373 4.27 -1.56 14.93
CA PRO A 373 4.81 -1.12 16.23
C PRO A 373 4.10 -1.83 17.40
N LYS A 374 4.76 -1.81 18.58
CA LYS A 374 4.30 -2.44 19.82
C LYS A 374 3.29 -1.61 20.61
N ASP A 375 2.70 -0.59 20.01
CA ASP A 375 1.73 0.31 20.63
C ASP A 375 0.49 -0.48 21.12
N GLU A 376 0.22 -0.42 22.42
CA GLU A 376 -0.84 -1.22 23.06
C GLU A 376 -2.24 -0.87 22.57
N PHE A 377 -2.48 0.36 22.12
CA PHE A 377 -3.78 0.77 21.61
C PHE A 377 -4.10 0.21 20.20
N ALA A 378 -3.11 -0.33 19.48
CA ALA A 378 -3.23 -0.83 18.12
C ALA A 378 -3.24 -2.37 18.05
N LEU A 379 -2.57 -2.97 17.05
CA LEU A 379 -2.62 -4.41 16.78
C LEU A 379 -1.92 -5.29 17.82
N ALA A 380 -0.91 -4.73 18.54
CA ALA A 380 -0.09 -5.48 19.48
C ALA A 380 -0.92 -6.17 20.56
N ARG A 381 -0.81 -7.50 20.67
CA ARG A 381 -1.57 -8.29 21.68
C ARG A 381 -3.06 -7.96 21.73
N PHE A 382 -3.69 -7.84 20.57
CA PHE A 382 -5.01 -7.25 20.42
C PHE A 382 -6.09 -7.87 21.32
N ASP A 383 -6.14 -9.19 21.40
CA ASP A 383 -7.07 -9.95 22.25
C ASP A 383 -6.39 -10.57 23.49
N GLY A 384 -5.26 -10.01 23.91
CA GLY A 384 -4.43 -10.51 25.02
C GLY A 384 -3.49 -11.66 24.62
N THR A 385 -3.56 -12.11 23.37
CA THR A 385 -2.67 -13.13 22.80
C THR A 385 -1.82 -12.54 21.68
N ALA A 386 -0.88 -13.30 21.15
CA ALA A 386 -0.22 -12.98 19.89
C ALA A 386 -1.20 -13.24 18.73
N LEU A 387 -2.07 -12.27 18.44
CA LEU A 387 -3.14 -12.41 17.45
C LEU A 387 -2.62 -12.12 16.04
N TYR A 388 -2.10 -10.95 15.81
CA TYR A 388 -1.55 -10.53 14.52
C TYR A 388 -0.07 -10.91 14.37
N GLU A 389 0.68 -10.88 15.47
CA GLU A 389 2.08 -11.27 15.52
C GLU A 389 2.29 -12.76 15.79
N HIS A 390 3.48 -13.27 15.50
CA HIS A 390 3.85 -14.63 15.85
C HIS A 390 4.19 -14.75 17.35
N ALA A 391 3.74 -15.82 18.01
CA ALA A 391 3.88 -16.00 19.45
C ALA A 391 5.35 -16.23 19.90
N ASP A 392 6.18 -16.88 19.07
CA ASP A 392 7.61 -17.05 19.34
C ASP A 392 8.35 -15.77 18.95
N PRO A 393 9.01 -15.07 19.89
CA PRO A 393 9.70 -13.81 19.60
C PRO A 393 10.82 -13.95 18.57
N ARG A 394 11.39 -15.17 18.40
CA ARG A 394 12.39 -15.45 17.36
C ARG A 394 11.82 -15.40 15.93
N ARG A 395 10.48 -15.39 15.80
CA ARG A 395 9.74 -15.22 14.54
C ARG A 395 8.87 -13.97 14.56
N GLY A 396 8.44 -13.54 15.74
CA GLY A 396 7.43 -12.51 15.95
C GLY A 396 7.98 -11.13 16.35
N GLU A 397 9.29 -10.97 16.50
CA GLU A 397 9.90 -9.67 16.81
C GLU A 397 10.96 -9.30 15.77
N GLN A 398 11.01 -8.03 15.40
CA GLN A 398 12.07 -7.47 14.55
C GLN A 398 13.01 -6.64 15.44
N PRO A 399 14.24 -7.15 15.74
CA PRO A 399 15.15 -6.51 16.68
C PRO A 399 15.63 -5.12 16.25
N ASP A 400 15.89 -4.93 14.95
CA ASP A 400 16.47 -3.70 14.42
C ASP A 400 15.50 -2.50 14.54
N TRP A 401 14.20 -2.75 14.42
CA TRP A 401 13.17 -1.71 14.44
C TRP A 401 12.33 -1.70 15.71
N GLY A 402 12.52 -2.69 16.60
CA GLY A 402 11.75 -2.81 17.84
C GLY A 402 10.26 -3.12 17.63
N THR A 403 9.89 -3.65 16.48
CA THR A 403 8.51 -3.91 16.05
C THR A 403 8.13 -5.38 16.21
N TYR A 404 6.84 -5.71 16.06
CA TYR A 404 6.36 -7.07 15.86
C TYR A 404 6.34 -7.45 14.39
N VAL A 405 6.52 -8.73 14.09
CA VAL A 405 6.40 -9.34 12.75
C VAL A 405 5.04 -10.02 12.65
N PHE A 406 4.32 -9.79 11.55
CA PHE A 406 3.05 -10.45 11.29
C PHE A 406 3.18 -11.98 11.23
N ASN A 407 2.18 -12.69 11.73
CA ASN A 407 2.09 -14.13 11.62
C ASN A 407 1.49 -14.52 10.26
N PHE A 408 2.32 -14.57 9.21
CA PHE A 408 1.90 -14.92 7.85
C PHE A 408 1.33 -16.35 7.74
N GLY A 409 1.64 -17.24 8.69
CA GLY A 409 1.09 -18.59 8.75
C GLY A 409 -0.35 -18.64 9.25
N ARG A 410 -0.85 -17.56 9.91
CA ARG A 410 -2.24 -17.46 10.33
C ARG A 410 -3.09 -16.95 9.17
N ARG A 411 -4.04 -17.75 8.71
CA ARG A 411 -4.84 -17.46 7.51
C ARG A 411 -5.60 -16.15 7.61
N GLU A 412 -6.18 -15.85 8.77
CA GLU A 412 -6.95 -14.62 8.99
C GLU A 412 -6.05 -13.37 8.98
N VAL A 413 -4.80 -13.48 9.47
CA VAL A 413 -3.81 -12.39 9.41
C VAL A 413 -3.34 -12.17 7.97
N ARG A 414 -3.08 -13.25 7.24
CA ARG A 414 -2.75 -13.17 5.82
C ARG A 414 -3.90 -12.56 5.03
N ASN A 415 -5.14 -12.96 5.31
CA ASN A 415 -6.34 -12.38 4.71
C ASN A 415 -6.49 -10.88 5.04
N PHE A 416 -6.20 -10.47 6.29
CA PHE A 416 -6.19 -9.05 6.68
C PHE A 416 -5.24 -8.24 5.81
N LEU A 417 -4.02 -8.73 5.55
CA LEU A 417 -3.02 -8.05 4.73
C LEU A 417 -3.38 -8.07 3.24
N VAL A 418 -3.84 -9.21 2.70
CA VAL A 418 -4.25 -9.30 1.28
C VAL A 418 -5.45 -8.38 1.00
N ALA A 419 -6.45 -8.38 1.88
CA ALA A 419 -7.59 -7.48 1.77
C ALA A 419 -7.17 -6.01 1.90
N ASN A 420 -6.17 -5.70 2.72
CA ASN A 420 -5.62 -4.36 2.84
C ASN A 420 -4.94 -3.87 1.55
N ALA A 421 -4.14 -4.72 0.90
CA ALA A 421 -3.56 -4.41 -0.41
C ALA A 421 -4.66 -4.11 -1.44
N CYS A 422 -5.70 -4.96 -1.51
CA CYS A 422 -6.84 -4.74 -2.40
C CYS A 422 -7.61 -3.44 -2.06
N TYR A 423 -7.77 -3.13 -0.78
CA TYR A 423 -8.44 -1.92 -0.32
C TYR A 423 -7.77 -0.64 -0.86
N TRP A 424 -6.46 -0.53 -0.78
CA TRP A 424 -5.74 0.62 -1.33
C TRP A 424 -5.89 0.74 -2.84
N LEU A 425 -5.85 -0.38 -3.55
CA LEU A 425 -5.99 -0.42 -5.01
C LEU A 425 -7.42 -0.13 -5.48
N GLU A 426 -8.45 -0.55 -4.71
CA GLU A 426 -9.86 -0.44 -5.12
C GLU A 426 -10.57 0.79 -4.56
N GLU A 427 -10.33 1.13 -3.28
CA GLU A 427 -11.05 2.24 -2.63
C GLU A 427 -10.34 3.58 -2.80
N PHE A 428 -9.01 3.57 -3.00
CA PHE A 428 -8.22 4.76 -3.25
C PHE A 428 -7.66 4.85 -4.68
N HIS A 429 -7.99 3.89 -5.55
CA HIS A 429 -7.59 3.82 -6.95
C HIS A 429 -6.08 3.90 -7.19
N VAL A 430 -5.23 3.68 -6.17
CA VAL A 430 -3.78 3.73 -6.37
C VAL A 430 -3.33 2.73 -7.43
N ASP A 431 -2.31 3.08 -8.21
CA ASP A 431 -1.85 2.32 -9.38
C ASP A 431 -0.82 1.28 -9.02
N GLY A 432 -0.27 1.35 -7.83
CA GLY A 432 0.72 0.38 -7.39
C GLY A 432 1.01 0.41 -5.91
N LEU A 433 1.69 -0.66 -5.47
CA LEU A 433 2.20 -0.82 -4.13
C LEU A 433 3.70 -1.09 -4.19
N ARG A 434 4.50 -0.24 -3.57
CA ARG A 434 5.88 -0.58 -3.21
C ARG A 434 5.82 -1.32 -1.88
N VAL A 435 6.33 -2.54 -1.85
CA VAL A 435 6.27 -3.41 -0.67
C VAL A 435 7.59 -3.31 0.07
N ASP A 436 7.51 -2.73 1.27
CA ASP A 436 8.63 -2.47 2.15
C ASP A 436 9.21 -3.75 2.74
N ALA A 437 10.54 -3.78 2.88
CA ALA A 437 11.30 -4.77 3.64
C ALA A 437 11.02 -6.23 3.25
N VAL A 438 10.85 -6.53 1.96
CA VAL A 438 10.55 -7.89 1.48
C VAL A 438 11.60 -8.91 1.93
N ALA A 439 12.88 -8.54 1.96
CA ALA A 439 13.96 -9.39 2.46
C ALA A 439 13.72 -9.83 3.91
N SER A 440 13.23 -8.97 4.77
CA SER A 440 12.93 -9.29 6.18
C SER A 440 11.79 -10.29 6.33
N MET A 441 10.87 -10.34 5.36
CA MET A 441 9.80 -11.34 5.32
C MET A 441 10.27 -12.69 4.80
N LEU A 442 11.14 -12.69 3.79
CA LEU A 442 11.61 -13.92 3.13
C LEU A 442 12.55 -14.77 3.98
N TYR A 443 13.30 -14.17 4.90
CA TYR A 443 14.34 -14.85 5.65
C TYR A 443 14.08 -14.83 7.15
N LEU A 444 13.98 -16.04 7.75
CA LEU A 444 13.78 -16.24 9.19
C LEU A 444 14.98 -15.80 10.03
N ASP A 445 16.17 -15.75 9.42
CA ASP A 445 17.43 -15.32 10.03
C ASP A 445 17.79 -13.86 9.74
N TYR A 446 16.89 -13.10 9.11
CA TYR A 446 17.15 -11.69 8.79
C TYR A 446 17.49 -10.89 10.07
N SER A 447 18.64 -10.22 10.06
CA SER A 447 19.18 -9.43 11.19
C SER A 447 19.27 -10.20 12.53
N ARG A 448 19.39 -11.53 12.51
CA ARG A 448 19.48 -12.38 13.70
C ARG A 448 20.77 -13.20 13.72
N LYS A 449 21.26 -13.41 14.92
CA LYS A 449 22.43 -14.27 15.16
C LYS A 449 22.01 -15.73 15.29
N GLU A 450 23.00 -16.62 15.24
CA GLU A 450 22.80 -18.03 15.52
C GLU A 450 22.10 -18.23 16.89
N GLY A 451 21.02 -19.00 16.93
CA GLY A 451 20.19 -19.23 18.12
C GLY A 451 19.08 -18.20 18.35
N GLU A 452 19.07 -17.07 17.64
CA GLU A 452 18.03 -16.03 17.74
C GLU A 452 16.88 -16.20 16.74
N TRP A 453 16.92 -17.23 15.92
CA TRP A 453 15.89 -17.57 14.93
C TRP A 453 15.56 -19.06 14.92
N VAL A 454 14.46 -19.43 14.27
CA VAL A 454 13.98 -20.82 14.17
C VAL A 454 13.88 -21.18 12.69
N PRO A 455 14.52 -22.27 12.25
CA PRO A 455 14.42 -22.71 10.86
C PRO A 455 12.99 -23.13 10.50
N ASN A 456 12.70 -23.19 9.20
CA ASN A 456 11.45 -23.73 8.68
C ASN A 456 11.39 -25.26 8.87
N GLU A 457 10.26 -25.87 8.49
CA GLU A 457 10.01 -27.33 8.65
C GLU A 457 11.01 -28.22 7.90
N PHE A 458 11.73 -27.68 6.92
CA PHE A 458 12.77 -28.37 6.15
C PHE A 458 14.19 -28.08 6.67
N GLY A 459 14.32 -27.29 7.74
CA GLY A 459 15.60 -26.87 8.31
C GLY A 459 16.27 -25.69 7.62
N GLY A 460 15.59 -25.06 6.67
CA GLY A 460 16.05 -23.87 5.93
C GLY A 460 15.72 -22.55 6.63
N ARG A 461 16.26 -21.46 6.08
CA ARG A 461 16.06 -20.11 6.58
C ARG A 461 14.91 -19.37 5.88
N GLU A 462 14.34 -19.92 4.83
CA GLU A 462 13.27 -19.33 4.07
C GLU A 462 11.96 -19.33 4.89
N ASN A 463 11.29 -18.20 4.96
CA ASN A 463 9.98 -18.08 5.59
C ASN A 463 8.88 -18.49 4.60
N LEU A 464 8.52 -19.77 4.62
CA LEU A 464 7.56 -20.34 3.67
C LEU A 464 6.17 -19.68 3.76
N ASP A 465 5.76 -19.31 4.97
CA ASP A 465 4.47 -18.63 5.19
C ASP A 465 4.43 -17.26 4.52
N ALA A 466 5.51 -16.49 4.62
CA ALA A 466 5.61 -15.17 3.99
C ALA A 466 5.74 -15.27 2.47
N ILE A 467 6.44 -16.28 1.96
CA ILE A 467 6.53 -16.56 0.51
C ILE A 467 5.14 -16.80 -0.08
N GLU A 468 4.33 -17.64 0.57
CA GLU A 468 2.96 -17.91 0.11
C GLU A 468 2.05 -16.68 0.27
N PHE A 469 2.22 -15.87 1.32
CA PHE A 469 1.53 -14.59 1.46
C PHE A 469 1.83 -13.65 0.30
N LEU A 470 3.11 -13.43 -0.04
CA LEU A 470 3.51 -12.52 -1.12
C LEU A 470 2.98 -12.97 -2.48
N LYS A 471 3.00 -14.28 -2.75
CA LYS A 471 2.41 -14.84 -3.97
C LYS A 471 0.89 -14.65 -4.03
N GLU A 472 0.19 -14.90 -2.93
CA GLU A 472 -1.27 -14.71 -2.84
C GLU A 472 -1.64 -13.24 -3.01
N MET A 473 -0.92 -12.33 -2.35
CA MET A 473 -1.13 -10.88 -2.45
C MET A 473 -0.98 -10.41 -3.90
N ASN A 474 0.15 -10.73 -4.55
CA ASN A 474 0.40 -10.35 -5.94
C ASN A 474 -0.66 -10.92 -6.90
N ALA A 475 -0.95 -12.22 -6.79
CA ALA A 475 -1.94 -12.85 -7.64
C ALA A 475 -3.35 -12.24 -7.46
N THR A 476 -3.73 -11.90 -6.22
CA THR A 476 -5.02 -11.30 -5.93
C THR A 476 -5.10 -9.86 -6.43
N ALA A 477 -4.07 -9.04 -6.18
CA ALA A 477 -3.98 -7.66 -6.65
C ALA A 477 -4.14 -7.56 -8.17
N TYR A 478 -3.35 -8.31 -8.94
CA TYR A 478 -3.43 -8.31 -10.41
C TYR A 478 -4.75 -8.87 -10.96
N LYS A 479 -5.35 -9.83 -10.27
CA LYS A 479 -6.66 -10.38 -10.65
C LYS A 479 -7.77 -9.36 -10.46
N ARG A 480 -7.75 -8.62 -9.34
CA ARG A 480 -8.83 -7.72 -8.95
C ARG A 480 -8.74 -6.37 -9.65
N VAL A 481 -7.52 -5.83 -9.80
CA VAL A 481 -7.30 -4.50 -10.39
C VAL A 481 -6.30 -4.60 -11.54
N PRO A 482 -6.77 -4.77 -12.78
CA PRO A 482 -5.90 -4.88 -13.96
C PRO A 482 -5.03 -3.65 -14.18
N GLY A 483 -3.77 -3.87 -14.53
CA GLY A 483 -2.82 -2.82 -14.86
C GLY A 483 -2.15 -2.15 -13.67
N VAL A 484 -2.35 -2.62 -12.44
CA VAL A 484 -1.60 -2.15 -11.27
C VAL A 484 -0.16 -2.66 -11.29
N ILE A 485 0.70 -2.05 -10.49
CA ILE A 485 2.12 -2.39 -10.36
C ILE A 485 2.40 -2.81 -8.92
N THR A 486 3.12 -3.91 -8.73
CA THR A 486 3.70 -4.23 -7.42
C THR A 486 5.22 -4.22 -7.51
N ILE A 487 5.89 -3.55 -6.58
CA ILE A 487 7.32 -3.33 -6.57
C ILE A 487 7.88 -3.87 -5.26
N ALA A 488 8.87 -4.78 -5.33
CA ALA A 488 9.53 -5.30 -4.14
C ALA A 488 10.76 -4.47 -3.76
N GLU A 489 10.80 -3.97 -2.53
CA GLU A 489 12.08 -3.58 -1.93
C GLU A 489 12.72 -4.85 -1.35
N GLU A 490 13.58 -5.47 -2.17
CA GLU A 490 14.27 -6.71 -1.85
C GLU A 490 15.76 -6.57 -2.19
N SER A 491 16.60 -6.52 -1.15
CA SER A 491 18.03 -6.20 -1.24
C SER A 491 18.93 -7.42 -1.38
N THR A 492 18.37 -8.64 -1.36
CA THR A 492 19.18 -9.88 -1.41
C THR A 492 19.21 -10.49 -2.81
N ALA A 493 19.92 -11.59 -2.94
CA ALA A 493 20.00 -12.40 -4.16
C ALA A 493 18.82 -13.39 -4.29
N TRP A 494 17.65 -13.13 -3.69
CA TRP A 494 16.48 -13.99 -3.87
C TRP A 494 16.09 -14.05 -5.35
N PRO A 495 15.98 -15.26 -5.94
CA PRO A 495 15.72 -15.37 -7.37
C PRO A 495 14.25 -15.23 -7.72
N SER A 496 13.96 -14.71 -8.91
CA SER A 496 12.63 -14.69 -9.51
C SER A 496 11.59 -13.89 -8.69
N VAL A 497 12.01 -12.80 -8.08
CA VAL A 497 11.10 -11.87 -7.37
C VAL A 497 10.03 -11.33 -8.30
N SER A 498 10.44 -10.88 -9.49
CA SER A 498 9.56 -10.29 -10.51
C SER A 498 9.11 -11.29 -11.58
N ARG A 499 9.21 -12.59 -11.32
CA ARG A 499 8.68 -13.62 -12.23
C ARG A 499 7.29 -14.08 -11.77
N PRO A 500 6.41 -14.46 -12.73
CA PRO A 500 5.06 -14.93 -12.40
C PRO A 500 5.06 -16.12 -11.42
N THR A 501 4.05 -16.18 -10.57
CA THR A 501 3.93 -17.22 -9.52
C THR A 501 3.84 -18.64 -10.11
N TYR A 502 3.21 -18.82 -11.28
CA TYR A 502 3.12 -20.11 -11.97
C TYR A 502 4.47 -20.60 -12.53
N LEU A 503 5.47 -19.72 -12.65
CA LEU A 503 6.84 -20.05 -12.98
C LEU A 503 7.74 -20.20 -11.73
N GLY A 504 7.15 -20.17 -10.55
CA GLY A 504 7.88 -20.30 -9.27
C GLY A 504 8.34 -18.97 -8.66
N GLY A 505 8.04 -17.83 -9.30
CA GLY A 505 8.39 -16.51 -8.79
C GLY A 505 7.46 -16.02 -7.67
N LEU A 506 7.77 -14.85 -7.11
CA LEU A 506 6.93 -14.19 -6.11
C LEU A 506 5.78 -13.39 -6.71
N GLY A 507 5.82 -13.11 -8.02
CA GLY A 507 4.74 -12.45 -8.75
C GLY A 507 4.76 -10.93 -8.73
N PHE A 508 5.81 -10.29 -8.23
CA PHE A 508 5.95 -8.83 -8.33
C PHE A 508 6.10 -8.38 -9.79
N GLY A 509 5.66 -7.17 -10.10
CA GLY A 509 5.91 -6.55 -11.39
C GLY A 509 7.36 -6.09 -11.53
N PHE A 510 7.90 -5.50 -10.45
CA PHE A 510 9.24 -4.95 -10.42
C PHE A 510 9.96 -5.26 -9.09
N LYS A 511 11.27 -5.06 -9.12
CA LYS A 511 12.17 -5.13 -7.96
C LYS A 511 13.12 -3.94 -7.96
N TRP A 512 13.40 -3.32 -6.82
CA TRP A 512 14.46 -2.33 -6.70
C TRP A 512 15.84 -2.94 -6.94
N ASN A 513 16.66 -2.28 -7.76
CA ASN A 513 18.04 -2.69 -8.02
C ASN A 513 19.00 -2.04 -7.01
N MET A 514 19.05 -2.60 -5.81
CA MET A 514 19.90 -2.10 -4.74
C MET A 514 21.39 -2.27 -5.06
N GLY A 515 21.76 -3.31 -5.82
CA GLY A 515 23.16 -3.52 -6.27
C GLY A 515 23.64 -2.42 -7.19
N TRP A 516 22.83 -2.05 -8.19
CA TRP A 516 23.11 -0.91 -9.08
C TRP A 516 23.27 0.38 -8.28
N MET A 517 22.37 0.64 -7.35
CA MET A 517 22.39 1.85 -6.53
C MET A 517 23.69 1.95 -5.72
N HIS A 518 24.06 0.87 -4.99
CA HIS A 518 25.28 0.84 -4.18
C HIS A 518 26.55 1.03 -5.02
N ASP A 519 26.72 0.25 -6.09
CA ASP A 519 27.90 0.30 -6.95
C ASP A 519 28.04 1.66 -7.62
N THR A 520 26.93 2.21 -8.12
CA THR A 520 26.92 3.50 -8.80
C THR A 520 27.25 4.66 -7.84
N LEU A 521 26.63 4.71 -6.67
CA LEU A 521 26.91 5.76 -5.68
C LEU A 521 28.33 5.66 -5.11
N GLU A 522 28.82 4.44 -4.87
CA GLU A 522 30.19 4.24 -4.43
C GLU A 522 31.20 4.74 -5.47
N TYR A 523 30.99 4.41 -6.76
CA TYR A 523 31.84 4.88 -7.85
C TYR A 523 31.79 6.41 -7.97
N MET A 524 30.59 6.99 -8.00
CA MET A 524 30.41 8.43 -8.17
C MET A 524 30.97 9.26 -7.01
N SER A 525 31.06 8.69 -5.80
CA SER A 525 31.67 9.35 -4.63
C SER A 525 33.20 9.46 -4.72
N LYS A 526 33.84 8.70 -5.61
CA LYS A 526 35.29 8.74 -5.77
C LYS A 526 35.73 9.94 -6.60
N PRO A 527 36.80 10.66 -6.18
CA PRO A 527 37.42 11.68 -7.07
C PRO A 527 37.74 11.08 -8.44
N PRO A 528 37.51 11.79 -9.54
CA PRO A 528 37.68 11.28 -10.92
C PRO A 528 39.03 10.62 -11.19
N VAL A 529 40.11 11.10 -10.58
CA VAL A 529 41.45 10.55 -10.70
C VAL A 529 41.60 9.13 -10.21
N TYR A 530 40.72 8.67 -9.33
CA TYR A 530 40.72 7.28 -8.76
C TYR A 530 39.73 6.37 -9.47
N ARG A 531 38.80 6.85 -10.29
CA ARG A 531 37.72 6.06 -10.90
C ARG A 531 38.22 4.97 -11.84
N GLN A 532 39.36 5.14 -12.46
CA GLN A 532 39.95 4.12 -13.35
C GLN A 532 40.16 2.74 -12.67
N TRP A 533 40.40 2.71 -11.36
CA TRP A 533 40.55 1.48 -10.59
C TRP A 533 39.24 0.89 -10.09
N HIS A 534 38.13 1.60 -10.30
CA HIS A 534 36.79 1.22 -9.88
C HIS A 534 35.80 1.08 -11.06
N HIS A 535 36.29 1.13 -12.26
CA HIS A 535 35.50 1.17 -13.51
C HIS A 535 34.45 0.04 -13.57
N HIS A 536 34.80 -1.17 -13.07
CA HIS A 536 33.90 -2.32 -13.06
C HIS A 536 32.65 -2.13 -12.18
N GLN A 537 32.63 -1.22 -11.22
CA GLN A 537 31.42 -0.92 -10.44
C GLN A 537 30.29 -0.40 -11.33
N MET A 538 30.63 0.38 -12.36
CA MET A 538 29.63 0.92 -13.29
C MET A 538 29.13 -0.10 -14.33
N THR A 539 29.89 -1.17 -14.58
CA THR A 539 29.53 -2.19 -15.58
C THR A 539 28.94 -3.44 -14.98
N PHE A 540 29.14 -3.66 -13.66
CA PHE A 540 28.76 -4.91 -13.00
C PHE A 540 27.23 -5.14 -12.98
N SER A 541 26.43 -4.08 -12.83
CA SER A 541 24.97 -4.18 -12.83
C SER A 541 24.40 -4.81 -14.12
N LEU A 542 25.07 -4.61 -15.26
CA LEU A 542 24.65 -5.14 -16.57
C LEU A 542 24.80 -6.68 -16.64
N VAL A 543 25.58 -7.30 -15.77
CA VAL A 543 25.70 -8.77 -15.70
C VAL A 543 24.40 -9.41 -15.27
N TYR A 544 23.58 -8.71 -14.48
CA TYR A 544 22.31 -9.22 -13.95
C TYR A 544 21.09 -8.36 -14.29
N ALA A 545 21.26 -7.24 -15.01
CA ALA A 545 20.21 -6.26 -15.29
C ALA A 545 18.91 -6.85 -15.91
N PHE A 546 18.99 -8.01 -16.54
CA PHE A 546 17.87 -8.69 -17.21
C PHE A 546 17.38 -9.94 -16.47
N THR A 547 17.89 -10.19 -15.26
CA THR A 547 17.43 -11.33 -14.45
C THR A 547 16.08 -11.06 -13.76
N GLU A 548 15.80 -9.80 -13.48
CA GLU A 548 14.54 -9.30 -12.90
C GLU A 548 14.07 -8.07 -13.67
N ASN A 549 12.85 -7.62 -13.42
CA ASN A 549 12.34 -6.35 -13.92
C ASN A 549 12.73 -5.26 -12.91
N PHE A 550 13.76 -4.49 -13.21
CA PHE A 550 14.32 -3.59 -12.22
C PHE A 550 13.75 -2.17 -12.27
N VAL A 551 13.61 -1.58 -11.07
CA VAL A 551 13.58 -0.15 -10.83
C VAL A 551 14.94 0.28 -10.32
N LEU A 552 15.47 1.38 -10.80
CA LEU A 552 16.74 1.98 -10.37
C LEU A 552 16.45 3.00 -9.26
N PRO A 553 16.64 2.66 -7.97
CA PRO A 553 16.23 3.54 -6.89
C PRO A 553 17.38 4.49 -6.49
N LEU A 554 17.13 5.79 -6.56
CA LEU A 554 17.81 6.80 -5.76
C LEU A 554 16.79 7.31 -4.74
N SER A 555 16.49 6.47 -3.75
CA SER A 555 15.38 6.62 -2.81
C SER A 555 15.73 7.48 -1.59
N HIS A 556 14.73 7.68 -0.73
CA HIS A 556 14.89 8.35 0.57
C HIS A 556 15.98 7.72 1.45
N ASP A 557 16.16 6.39 1.40
CA ASP A 557 17.16 5.68 2.20
C ASP A 557 18.60 6.13 1.94
N GLU A 558 18.87 6.67 0.77
CA GLU A 558 20.21 7.10 0.40
C GLU A 558 20.56 8.51 0.88
N VAL A 559 19.60 9.25 1.42
CA VAL A 559 19.78 10.67 1.81
C VAL A 559 19.43 10.94 3.28
N VAL A 560 19.51 9.90 4.12
CA VAL A 560 19.16 9.93 5.57
C VAL A 560 20.24 9.29 6.43
N HIS A 561 20.13 9.40 7.73
CA HIS A 561 20.93 8.70 8.75
C HIS A 561 22.44 8.96 8.63
N GLY A 562 22.84 10.19 8.31
CA GLY A 562 24.25 10.57 8.18
C GLY A 562 24.87 10.23 6.82
N LYS A 563 24.06 9.77 5.86
CA LYS A 563 24.51 9.50 4.49
C LYS A 563 24.70 10.77 3.65
N GLY A 564 24.15 11.92 4.09
CA GLY A 564 24.16 13.20 3.37
C GLY A 564 23.23 13.19 2.14
N SER A 565 23.14 14.34 1.42
CA SER A 565 22.38 14.42 0.17
C SER A 565 23.11 13.74 -1.00
N LEU A 566 22.43 13.49 -2.12
CA LEU A 566 23.08 12.97 -3.33
C LEU A 566 24.18 13.93 -3.83
N LEU A 567 23.92 15.24 -3.80
CA LEU A 567 24.92 16.25 -4.15
C LEU A 567 26.13 16.20 -3.20
N GLY A 568 25.87 16.04 -1.88
CA GLY A 568 26.92 15.96 -0.86
C GLY A 568 27.85 14.75 -1.01
N LYS A 569 27.39 13.68 -1.69
CA LYS A 569 28.24 12.51 -2.00
C LYS A 569 29.22 12.76 -3.15
N MET A 570 28.95 13.74 -4.00
CA MET A 570 29.76 14.03 -5.19
C MET A 570 31.08 14.70 -4.78
N PRO A 571 32.22 14.31 -5.36
CA PRO A 571 33.53 14.84 -5.02
C PRO A 571 33.78 16.18 -5.72
N GLY A 572 34.72 16.95 -5.17
CA GLY A 572 35.25 18.16 -5.78
C GLY A 572 34.63 19.45 -5.23
N ASP A 573 34.84 20.54 -5.97
CA ASP A 573 34.18 21.81 -5.68
C ASP A 573 32.72 21.81 -6.14
N ARG A 574 31.98 22.89 -5.84
CA ARG A 574 30.55 22.96 -6.14
C ARG A 574 30.23 22.70 -7.62
N TRP A 575 30.98 23.24 -8.55
CA TRP A 575 30.75 22.99 -9.97
C TRP A 575 30.95 21.53 -10.34
N GLN A 576 32.01 20.92 -9.81
CA GLN A 576 32.31 19.50 -10.02
C GLN A 576 31.26 18.61 -9.40
N GLN A 577 30.77 18.92 -8.19
CA GLN A 577 29.70 18.19 -7.56
C GLN A 577 28.43 18.21 -8.41
N LEU A 578 27.98 19.35 -8.88
CA LEU A 578 26.80 19.48 -9.73
C LEU A 578 27.00 18.79 -11.10
N ALA A 579 28.19 18.88 -11.70
CA ALA A 579 28.51 18.18 -12.96
C ALA A 579 28.43 16.66 -12.77
N ASN A 580 28.99 16.12 -11.67
CA ASN A 580 28.87 14.71 -11.34
C ASN A 580 27.42 14.28 -11.09
N LEU A 581 26.63 15.11 -10.41
CA LEU A 581 25.20 14.82 -10.16
C LEU A 581 24.40 14.79 -11.48
N ARG A 582 24.63 15.74 -12.38
CA ARG A 582 24.03 15.74 -13.72
C ARG A 582 24.40 14.50 -14.53
N SER A 583 25.68 14.08 -14.44
CA SER A 583 26.14 12.86 -15.11
C SER A 583 25.53 11.59 -14.53
N LEU A 584 25.35 11.53 -13.20
CA LEU A 584 24.65 10.42 -12.53
C LEU A 584 23.23 10.29 -13.06
N PHE A 585 22.47 11.38 -13.12
CA PHE A 585 21.09 11.35 -13.60
C PHE A 585 21.00 10.94 -15.07
N ALA A 586 21.80 11.50 -15.95
CA ALA A 586 21.79 11.13 -17.36
C ALA A 586 22.23 9.66 -17.58
N PHE A 587 23.15 9.14 -16.78
CA PHE A 587 23.49 7.70 -16.79
C PHE A 587 22.31 6.85 -16.34
N MET A 588 21.64 7.23 -15.24
CA MET A 588 20.49 6.50 -14.68
C MET A 588 19.33 6.42 -15.68
N TRP A 589 18.95 7.55 -16.34
CA TRP A 589 17.86 7.58 -17.31
C TRP A 589 18.17 6.81 -18.60
N ALA A 590 19.44 6.57 -18.90
CA ALA A 590 19.88 5.78 -20.06
C ALA A 590 20.12 4.30 -19.73
N HIS A 591 20.33 3.96 -18.46
CA HIS A 591 20.56 2.57 -18.01
C HIS A 591 19.26 1.74 -18.13
N PRO A 592 19.32 0.44 -18.50
CA PRO A 592 18.13 -0.42 -18.49
C PRO A 592 17.46 -0.49 -17.10
N GLY A 593 16.16 -0.29 -17.06
CA GLY A 593 15.34 -0.27 -15.85
C GLY A 593 14.49 0.99 -15.75
N LYS A 594 13.52 0.99 -14.81
CA LYS A 594 12.64 2.14 -14.56
C LYS A 594 13.27 3.05 -13.50
N GLN A 595 13.04 4.36 -13.58
CA GLN A 595 13.68 5.34 -12.71
C GLN A 595 12.83 5.65 -11.48
N LEU A 596 13.50 5.80 -10.32
CA LEU A 596 12.92 6.35 -9.10
C LEU A 596 13.88 7.36 -8.48
N LEU A 597 13.40 8.58 -8.26
CA LEU A 597 14.17 9.67 -7.68
C LEU A 597 13.42 10.29 -6.50
N PHE A 598 14.09 10.32 -5.34
CA PHE A 598 13.55 10.95 -4.14
C PHE A 598 13.57 12.48 -4.23
N MET A 599 12.49 13.08 -3.72
CA MET A 599 12.25 14.53 -3.69
C MET A 599 13.45 15.34 -3.18
N GLY A 600 13.73 16.47 -3.83
CA GLY A 600 14.85 17.37 -3.54
C GLY A 600 16.14 16.99 -4.28
N SER A 601 16.31 15.74 -4.68
CA SER A 601 17.48 15.29 -5.45
C SER A 601 17.50 15.92 -6.85
N GLU A 602 16.32 16.11 -7.44
CA GLU A 602 16.13 16.65 -8.80
C GLU A 602 16.61 18.09 -9.01
N PHE A 603 16.75 18.84 -7.92
CA PHE A 603 17.38 20.16 -7.95
C PHE A 603 18.68 20.23 -7.12
N GLY A 604 19.21 19.07 -6.73
CA GLY A 604 20.50 18.98 -6.04
C GLY A 604 20.46 19.55 -4.62
N GLN A 605 19.47 19.18 -3.79
CA GLN A 605 19.40 19.60 -2.39
C GLN A 605 20.75 19.37 -1.69
N GLU A 606 21.25 20.39 -0.97
CA GLU A 606 22.56 20.34 -0.33
C GLU A 606 22.52 19.59 1.01
N SER A 607 21.46 19.82 1.77
CA SER A 607 21.30 19.20 3.10
C SER A 607 20.75 17.79 3.00
N GLU A 608 21.15 16.93 3.95
CA GLU A 608 20.52 15.65 4.19
C GLU A 608 19.01 15.85 4.44
N TRP A 609 18.18 14.97 3.91
CA TRP A 609 16.74 15.05 4.13
C TRP A 609 16.36 14.89 5.61
N SER A 610 15.32 15.59 6.03
CA SER A 610 14.69 15.45 7.34
C SER A 610 13.20 15.67 7.21
N GLU A 611 12.42 14.79 7.81
CA GLU A 611 10.95 14.90 7.90
C GLU A 611 10.48 16.13 8.69
N ALA A 612 11.36 16.68 9.54
CA ALA A 612 11.05 17.80 10.42
C ALA A 612 11.05 19.16 9.73
N ARG A 613 11.38 19.25 8.44
CA ARG A 613 11.43 20.51 7.66
C ARG A 613 11.04 20.29 6.21
N SER A 614 10.61 21.37 5.55
CA SER A 614 10.42 21.38 4.09
C SER A 614 11.74 21.21 3.35
N LEU A 615 11.66 20.79 2.07
CA LEU A 615 12.80 20.87 1.15
C LEU A 615 13.34 22.29 1.05
N ASP A 616 14.62 22.41 0.67
CA ASP A 616 15.32 23.70 0.51
C ASP A 616 14.91 24.38 -0.81
N TRP A 617 13.62 24.69 -0.99
CA TRP A 617 13.03 25.23 -2.23
C TRP A 617 13.71 26.49 -2.77
N TRP A 618 14.34 27.27 -1.89
CA TRP A 618 15.10 28.46 -2.24
C TRP A 618 16.31 28.16 -3.15
N LEU A 619 16.79 26.93 -3.20
CA LEU A 619 17.85 26.51 -4.09
C LEU A 619 17.47 26.66 -5.57
N LEU A 620 16.19 26.52 -5.91
CA LEU A 620 15.70 26.73 -7.28
C LEU A 620 15.87 28.18 -7.77
N ASP A 621 16.08 29.13 -6.89
CA ASP A 621 16.42 30.53 -7.27
C ASP A 621 17.86 30.67 -7.68
N LEU A 622 18.71 29.66 -7.45
CA LEU A 622 20.10 29.62 -7.85
C LEU A 622 20.26 29.01 -9.25
N PRO A 623 20.92 29.65 -10.19
CA PRO A 623 21.02 29.18 -11.58
C PRO A 623 21.60 27.77 -11.75
N ASP A 624 22.54 27.38 -10.91
CA ASP A 624 23.19 26.08 -10.97
C ASP A 624 22.27 24.94 -10.47
N HIS A 625 21.49 25.15 -9.43
CA HIS A 625 20.45 24.22 -8.96
C HIS A 625 19.24 24.17 -9.91
N HIS A 626 18.82 25.33 -10.41
CA HIS A 626 17.80 25.38 -11.45
C HIS A 626 18.23 24.62 -12.71
N GLY A 627 19.51 24.67 -13.07
CA GLY A 627 20.07 23.89 -14.17
C GLY A 627 19.98 22.40 -13.97
N VAL A 628 20.15 21.89 -12.74
CA VAL A 628 19.93 20.46 -12.42
C VAL A 628 18.47 20.07 -12.58
N TRP A 629 17.55 20.89 -12.02
CA TRP A 629 16.10 20.70 -12.21
C TRP A 629 15.72 20.65 -13.69
N GLN A 630 16.21 21.59 -14.47
CA GLN A 630 15.94 21.65 -15.89
C GLN A 630 16.47 20.41 -16.64
N LEU A 631 17.64 19.89 -16.25
CA LEU A 631 18.16 18.65 -16.80
C LEU A 631 17.24 17.47 -16.50
N VAL A 632 16.82 17.28 -15.24
CA VAL A 632 15.92 16.17 -14.86
C VAL A 632 14.61 16.24 -15.63
N ARG A 633 14.04 17.42 -15.74
CA ARG A 633 12.85 17.68 -16.55
C ARG A 633 13.05 17.26 -18.02
N ASP A 634 14.16 17.69 -18.63
CA ASP A 634 14.45 17.39 -20.03
C ASP A 634 14.77 15.88 -20.21
N LEU A 635 15.47 15.25 -19.25
CA LEU A 635 15.70 13.80 -19.25
C LEU A 635 14.36 13.02 -19.26
N ASN A 636 13.40 13.43 -18.43
CA ASN A 636 12.07 12.83 -18.42
C ASN A 636 11.32 12.99 -19.75
N HIS A 637 11.41 14.17 -20.39
CA HIS A 637 10.76 14.40 -21.66
C HIS A 637 11.41 13.60 -22.80
N VAL A 638 12.76 13.61 -22.85
CA VAL A 638 13.52 12.83 -23.84
C VAL A 638 13.27 11.34 -23.63
N TYR A 639 13.31 10.84 -22.38
CA TYR A 639 13.02 9.45 -22.06
C TYR A 639 11.66 9.01 -22.59
N LYS A 640 10.59 9.75 -22.31
CA LYS A 640 9.24 9.44 -22.79
C LYS A 640 9.13 9.46 -24.33
N ALA A 641 9.89 10.34 -24.99
CA ALA A 641 9.83 10.50 -26.43
C ALA A 641 10.62 9.44 -27.23
N HIS A 642 11.56 8.73 -26.57
CA HIS A 642 12.46 7.79 -27.27
C HIS A 642 12.22 6.35 -26.83
N PRO A 643 11.46 5.54 -27.62
CA PRO A 643 11.18 4.13 -27.32
C PRO A 643 12.42 3.29 -27.04
N ALA A 644 13.55 3.60 -27.66
CA ALA A 644 14.84 2.96 -27.39
C ALA A 644 15.23 2.92 -25.90
N LEU A 645 14.74 3.85 -25.07
CA LEU A 645 15.13 3.96 -23.67
C LEU A 645 14.24 3.14 -22.72
N TRP A 646 13.09 2.57 -23.18
CA TRP A 646 12.16 1.92 -22.27
C TRP A 646 11.41 0.71 -22.82
N THR A 647 11.29 0.50 -24.15
CA THR A 647 10.50 -0.63 -24.70
C THR A 647 11.13 -1.99 -24.45
N GLN A 648 12.44 -2.04 -24.29
CA GLN A 648 13.22 -3.27 -24.08
C GLN A 648 14.06 -3.23 -22.80
N ASP A 649 13.58 -2.62 -21.74
CA ASP A 649 14.30 -2.51 -20.45
C ASP A 649 14.52 -3.85 -19.75
N VAL A 650 13.67 -4.83 -20.03
CA VAL A 650 13.70 -6.16 -19.41
C VAL A 650 14.33 -7.24 -20.30
N ASP A 651 14.80 -6.83 -21.46
CA ASP A 651 15.38 -7.67 -22.50
C ASP A 651 16.83 -7.30 -22.80
N GLY A 652 17.72 -8.27 -22.87
CA GLY A 652 19.11 -8.05 -23.25
C GLY A 652 19.31 -7.49 -24.65
N GLU A 653 18.32 -7.65 -25.54
CA GLU A 653 18.34 -7.09 -26.90
C GLU A 653 18.27 -5.56 -26.92
N GLY A 654 17.70 -4.94 -25.88
CA GLY A 654 17.62 -3.48 -25.71
C GLY A 654 18.94 -2.80 -25.34
N PHE A 655 20.01 -3.53 -25.08
CA PHE A 655 21.28 -2.99 -24.62
C PHE A 655 22.49 -3.63 -25.28
N HIS A 656 23.43 -2.82 -25.80
CA HIS A 656 24.70 -3.29 -26.34
C HIS A 656 25.84 -2.36 -25.94
N TRP A 657 26.93 -2.92 -25.42
CA TRP A 657 28.15 -2.14 -25.20
C TRP A 657 28.76 -1.67 -26.52
N ILE A 658 29.15 -0.39 -26.60
CA ILE A 658 30.08 0.10 -27.60
C ILE A 658 31.50 -0.13 -27.06
N ASP A 659 31.80 0.44 -25.89
CA ASP A 659 33.01 0.17 -25.15
C ASP A 659 32.76 0.23 -23.63
N ALA A 660 33.00 -0.88 -22.95
CA ALA A 660 32.90 -1.04 -21.52
C ALA A 660 34.26 -0.99 -20.80
N ASN A 661 35.39 -0.83 -21.53
CA ASN A 661 36.72 -1.13 -21.00
C ASN A 661 37.66 0.07 -20.97
N ASP A 662 37.23 1.26 -21.38
CA ASP A 662 38.06 2.48 -21.33
C ASP A 662 38.18 3.02 -19.90
N ALA A 663 38.81 2.21 -19.04
CA ALA A 663 39.02 2.58 -17.63
C ALA A 663 40.05 3.71 -17.48
N GLU A 664 41.05 3.81 -18.38
CA GLU A 664 42.05 4.86 -18.35
C GLU A 664 41.45 6.24 -18.68
N GLY A 665 40.55 6.28 -19.66
CA GLY A 665 39.77 7.47 -20.01
C GLY A 665 38.60 7.74 -19.04
N ASN A 666 38.23 6.82 -18.19
CA ASN A 666 36.96 6.84 -17.40
C ASN A 666 35.72 7.02 -18.31
N VAL A 667 35.73 6.45 -19.50
CA VAL A 667 34.62 6.53 -20.45
C VAL A 667 33.89 5.21 -20.54
N LEU A 668 32.56 5.28 -20.57
CA LEU A 668 31.67 4.18 -20.88
C LEU A 668 30.79 4.57 -22.06
N SER A 669 30.58 3.65 -22.99
CA SER A 669 29.65 3.88 -24.09
C SER A 669 28.83 2.66 -24.45
N PHE A 670 27.56 2.87 -24.72
CA PHE A 670 26.61 1.80 -25.02
C PHE A 670 25.48 2.28 -25.95
N LEU A 671 24.75 1.31 -26.51
CA LEU A 671 23.58 1.53 -27.33
C LEU A 671 22.34 1.09 -26.59
N ARG A 672 21.27 1.87 -26.73
CA ARG A 672 19.91 1.48 -26.37
C ARG A 672 19.09 1.32 -27.63
N TRP A 673 18.33 0.23 -27.69
CA TRP A 673 17.49 -0.12 -28.83
C TRP A 673 16.03 -0.21 -28.45
N GLY A 674 15.17 0.35 -29.29
CA GLY A 674 13.71 0.14 -29.20
C GLY A 674 13.27 -1.05 -30.03
N ASP A 675 12.11 -1.59 -29.71
CA ASP A 675 11.43 -2.63 -30.51
C ASP A 675 10.95 -2.12 -31.89
N ASP A 676 10.91 -0.80 -32.05
CA ASP A 676 10.65 -0.11 -33.32
C ASP A 676 11.90 0.08 -34.18
N GLY A 677 13.07 -0.39 -33.72
CA GLY A 677 14.35 -0.22 -34.36
C GLY A 677 15.02 1.12 -34.11
N SER A 678 14.43 1.99 -33.28
CA SER A 678 15.09 3.22 -32.86
C SER A 678 16.34 2.94 -32.01
N CYS A 679 17.36 3.82 -32.11
CA CYS A 679 18.64 3.63 -31.45
C CYS A 679 19.14 4.93 -30.84
N VAL A 680 19.61 4.84 -29.60
CA VAL A 680 20.31 5.92 -28.89
C VAL A 680 21.68 5.43 -28.46
N ALA A 681 22.75 6.12 -28.84
CA ALA A 681 24.10 5.92 -28.34
C ALA A 681 24.34 6.83 -27.14
N VAL A 682 24.81 6.26 -26.05
CA VAL A 682 25.11 6.95 -24.79
C VAL A 682 26.60 6.89 -24.54
N VAL A 683 27.20 8.06 -24.25
CA VAL A 683 28.63 8.18 -23.93
C VAL A 683 28.79 8.95 -22.64
N CYS A 684 29.36 8.30 -21.63
CA CYS A 684 29.60 8.84 -20.30
C CYS A 684 31.09 9.10 -20.11
N ASN A 685 31.48 10.36 -19.95
CA ASN A 685 32.82 10.73 -19.53
C ASN A 685 32.78 11.04 -18.01
N PHE A 686 33.25 10.12 -17.20
CA PHE A 686 33.36 10.30 -15.76
C PHE A 686 34.71 10.83 -15.30
N SER A 687 35.59 11.24 -16.22
CA SER A 687 36.84 11.96 -15.90
C SER A 687 36.54 13.43 -15.61
N GLY A 688 37.43 14.08 -14.89
CA GLY A 688 37.33 15.52 -14.59
C GLY A 688 37.86 16.41 -15.70
N VAL A 689 38.16 15.86 -16.89
CA VAL A 689 38.71 16.60 -18.04
C VAL A 689 37.92 16.29 -19.32
N PRO A 690 37.82 17.23 -20.26
CA PRO A 690 37.20 16.94 -21.55
C PRO A 690 38.09 16.00 -22.36
N HIS A 691 37.50 15.18 -23.23
CA HIS A 691 38.21 14.40 -24.24
C HIS A 691 37.93 15.01 -25.62
N GLU A 692 38.92 15.72 -26.17
CA GLU A 692 38.84 16.24 -27.52
C GLU A 692 39.25 15.15 -28.53
N GLY A 693 38.48 15.01 -29.60
CA GLY A 693 38.77 14.05 -30.66
C GLY A 693 38.53 12.57 -30.26
N TYR A 694 37.64 12.32 -29.30
CA TYR A 694 37.28 10.93 -28.91
C TYR A 694 36.57 10.22 -30.05
N ARG A 695 37.08 9.08 -30.48
CA ARG A 695 36.48 8.30 -31.56
C ARG A 695 35.52 7.26 -31.04
N LEU A 696 34.24 7.36 -31.39
CA LEU A 696 33.16 6.47 -31.00
C LEU A 696 32.72 5.61 -32.16
N GLY A 697 32.65 4.27 -31.95
CA GLY A 697 32.02 3.35 -32.90
C GLY A 697 30.51 3.48 -32.87
N LEU A 698 29.87 3.47 -34.04
CA LEU A 698 28.42 3.61 -34.20
C LEU A 698 27.90 2.60 -35.20
N PRO A 699 26.63 2.08 -35.01
CA PRO A 699 26.08 1.03 -35.88
C PRO A 699 25.77 1.50 -37.30
N PHE A 700 25.65 2.82 -37.52
CA PHE A 700 25.27 3.39 -38.81
C PHE A 700 26.11 4.62 -39.14
N GLU A 701 26.38 4.81 -40.43
CA GLU A 701 26.86 6.09 -40.96
C GLU A 701 25.76 7.17 -40.98
N GLY A 702 26.13 8.42 -41.14
CA GLY A 702 25.19 9.54 -41.25
C GLY A 702 25.18 10.45 -40.04
N GLU A 703 24.11 11.23 -39.92
CA GLU A 703 23.98 12.25 -38.88
C GLU A 703 23.40 11.65 -37.62
N TRP A 704 24.08 11.82 -36.48
CA TRP A 704 23.64 11.48 -35.14
C TRP A 704 23.36 12.75 -34.38
N ARG A 705 22.14 12.95 -33.94
CA ARG A 705 21.67 14.14 -33.25
C ARG A 705 21.98 14.05 -31.75
N GLU A 706 22.69 15.04 -31.23
CA GLU A 706 22.94 15.19 -29.79
C GLU A 706 21.64 15.65 -29.14
N ILE A 707 20.92 14.74 -28.46
CA ILE A 707 19.60 14.96 -27.83
C ILE A 707 19.71 15.26 -26.32
N VAL A 708 20.83 14.91 -25.69
CA VAL A 708 21.21 15.30 -24.33
C VAL A 708 22.69 15.58 -24.29
N ASN A 709 23.04 16.71 -23.67
CA ASN A 709 24.41 17.04 -23.26
C ASN A 709 24.34 17.64 -21.85
N THR A 710 24.82 16.92 -20.85
CA THR A 710 24.70 17.33 -19.43
C THR A 710 25.55 18.55 -19.08
N ASP A 711 26.48 18.95 -19.96
CA ASP A 711 27.35 20.11 -19.80
C ASP A 711 26.88 21.32 -20.62
N ALA A 712 25.68 21.28 -21.20
CA ALA A 712 25.11 22.42 -21.90
C ALA A 712 24.90 23.63 -20.95
N ASP A 713 25.08 24.84 -21.47
CA ASP A 713 24.91 26.09 -20.72
C ASP A 713 23.55 26.21 -20.03
N VAL A 714 22.50 25.68 -20.65
CA VAL A 714 21.12 25.67 -20.12
C VAL A 714 21.01 24.89 -18.80
N TYR A 715 21.90 23.96 -18.55
CA TYR A 715 22.00 23.17 -17.29
C TYR A 715 23.09 23.69 -16.37
N ALA A 716 23.56 24.94 -16.60
CA ALA A 716 24.71 25.56 -15.92
C ALA A 716 26.00 24.72 -16.05
N GLY A 717 26.17 24.07 -17.19
CA GLY A 717 27.40 23.44 -17.62
C GLY A 717 28.42 24.45 -18.21
N SER A 718 29.53 23.93 -18.72
CA SER A 718 30.59 24.77 -19.35
C SER A 718 30.42 24.96 -20.87
N GLY A 719 29.39 24.33 -21.46
CA GLY A 719 29.09 24.43 -22.89
C GLY A 719 29.97 23.57 -23.78
N VAL A 720 30.72 22.62 -23.24
CA VAL A 720 31.52 21.67 -24.04
C VAL A 720 30.62 20.62 -24.69
N GLY A 721 30.70 20.44 -26.01
CA GLY A 721 29.89 19.49 -26.75
C GLY A 721 30.11 19.55 -28.26
N ASN A 722 29.12 19.04 -29.04
CA ASN A 722 29.27 18.83 -30.48
C ASN A 722 28.32 19.68 -31.33
N MET A 723 27.83 20.79 -30.81
CA MET A 723 26.93 21.71 -31.50
C MET A 723 25.63 21.06 -32.02
N GLY A 724 25.14 20.02 -31.30
CA GLY A 724 23.85 19.38 -31.56
C GLY A 724 23.86 18.23 -32.57
N VAL A 725 24.98 18.02 -33.30
CA VAL A 725 25.06 16.92 -34.28
C VAL A 725 26.50 16.45 -34.48
N VAL A 726 26.66 15.12 -34.67
CA VAL A 726 27.91 14.51 -35.11
C VAL A 726 27.66 13.67 -36.35
N ARG A 727 28.69 13.54 -37.21
CA ARG A 727 28.57 12.76 -38.44
C ARG A 727 29.45 11.52 -38.39
N ALA A 728 28.83 10.35 -38.43
CA ALA A 728 29.54 9.08 -38.59
C ALA A 728 29.84 8.76 -40.03
N THR A 729 31.01 8.19 -40.26
CA THR A 729 31.47 7.73 -41.58
C THR A 729 31.72 6.25 -41.55
N GLU A 730 31.74 5.56 -42.73
CA GLU A 730 32.07 4.14 -42.89
C GLU A 730 33.57 3.87 -42.54
N ASP A 731 33.88 4.07 -41.28
CA ASP A 731 35.22 3.80 -40.72
C ASP A 731 35.04 3.03 -39.39
N ALA A 732 35.22 1.71 -39.47
CA ALA A 732 34.92 0.79 -38.39
C ALA A 732 35.74 1.08 -37.11
N TRP A 733 35.07 1.09 -35.96
CA TRP A 733 35.66 1.31 -34.64
C TRP A 733 34.85 0.64 -33.53
N HIS A 734 35.48 0.22 -32.44
CA HIS A 734 34.83 -0.46 -31.30
C HIS A 734 33.94 -1.64 -31.73
N GLY A 735 34.31 -2.36 -32.80
CA GLY A 735 33.50 -3.45 -33.34
C GLY A 735 32.24 -3.00 -34.12
N GLN A 736 32.01 -1.70 -34.26
CA GLN A 736 30.90 -1.13 -35.04
C GLN A 736 31.35 -0.80 -36.47
N PRO A 737 30.43 -0.83 -37.48
CA PRO A 737 30.79 -0.61 -38.89
C PRO A 737 31.11 0.86 -39.22
N ALA A 738 30.66 1.80 -38.42
CA ALA A 738 30.90 3.24 -38.63
C ALA A 738 31.50 3.86 -37.36
N SER A 739 31.96 5.09 -37.44
CA SER A 739 32.46 5.87 -36.31
C SER A 739 32.32 7.35 -36.51
N ALA A 740 32.27 8.09 -35.41
CA ALA A 740 32.34 9.55 -35.37
C ALA A 740 33.41 10.02 -34.39
N THR A 741 33.92 11.22 -34.64
CA THR A 741 34.83 11.89 -33.70
C THR A 741 34.06 12.93 -32.89
N LEU A 742 34.13 12.83 -31.55
CA LEU A 742 33.39 13.62 -30.59
C LEU A 742 34.27 14.47 -29.71
N VAL A 743 33.68 15.51 -29.14
CA VAL A 743 34.19 16.19 -27.95
C VAL A 743 33.32 15.74 -26.78
N LEU A 744 33.93 15.08 -25.79
CA LEU A 744 33.22 14.65 -24.58
C LEU A 744 33.43 15.68 -23.47
N PRO A 745 32.35 16.20 -22.86
CA PRO A 745 32.47 17.17 -21.77
C PRO A 745 33.06 16.52 -20.49
N PRO A 746 33.72 17.32 -19.63
CA PRO A 746 34.27 16.82 -18.36
C PRO A 746 33.16 16.49 -17.39
N SER A 747 33.24 15.33 -16.73
CA SER A 747 32.15 14.85 -15.86
C SER A 747 30.78 15.01 -16.53
N GLY A 748 30.65 14.51 -17.77
CA GLY A 748 29.48 14.74 -18.61
C GLY A 748 29.02 13.51 -19.38
N VAL A 749 27.76 13.53 -19.80
CA VAL A 749 27.09 12.46 -20.54
C VAL A 749 26.44 13.05 -21.80
N LEU A 750 26.63 12.36 -22.91
CA LEU A 750 25.99 12.66 -24.20
C LEU A 750 25.05 11.54 -24.61
N TRP A 751 23.86 11.91 -25.11
CA TRP A 751 22.97 10.98 -25.80
C TRP A 751 22.85 11.40 -27.25
N LEU A 752 23.10 10.43 -28.15
CA LEU A 752 23.07 10.65 -29.58
C LEU A 752 21.98 9.79 -30.21
N GLU A 753 20.98 10.39 -30.80
CA GLU A 753 19.91 9.69 -31.55
C GLU A 753 20.41 9.32 -32.93
N GLY A 754 20.25 8.05 -33.30
CA GLY A 754 20.64 7.53 -34.61
C GLY A 754 19.72 7.99 -35.74
N PRO A 755 20.15 7.83 -37.00
CA PRO A 755 19.36 8.19 -38.18
C PRO A 755 18.02 7.47 -38.21
N SER A 756 16.93 8.22 -38.45
CA SER A 756 15.57 7.67 -38.58
C SER A 756 15.45 6.93 -39.91
N ASN A 757 15.50 5.65 -40.00
CA ASN A 757 15.20 4.77 -41.17
C ASN A 757 16.15 3.57 -41.35
N VAL A 758 16.69 3.04 -40.25
CA VAL A 758 17.58 1.86 -40.37
C VAL A 758 16.90 0.68 -39.70
N THR A 759 16.66 -0.39 -40.49
CA THR A 759 16.24 -1.68 -39.94
C THR A 759 17.38 -2.24 -39.10
N SER A 760 17.08 -2.67 -37.86
CA SER A 760 18.06 -3.35 -36.99
C SER A 760 18.77 -4.47 -37.77
N PRO A 761 20.08 -4.61 -37.64
CA PRO A 761 20.78 -5.77 -38.16
C PRO A 761 20.26 -7.00 -37.38
N GLY A 762 19.60 -7.95 -38.13
CA GLY A 762 19.06 -9.19 -37.60
C GLY A 762 20.14 -10.13 -37.04
#